data_79f3e152e3eee03796512f883b2cffed
#
_entry.id   79f3e152e3eee03796512f883b2cffed
#
_cell.length_a   1.000
_cell.length_b   1.000
_cell.length_c   1.000
_cell.angle_alpha   90.00
_cell.angle_beta   90.00
_cell.angle_gamma   90.00
#
_symmetry.space_group_name_H-M   'P 1'
#
loop_
_entity.id
_entity.type
_entity.pdbx_description
1 polymer ?
#
loop_
_entity_poly.entity_id
_entity_poly.type
_entity_poly.pdbx_seq_one_letter_code
_entity_poly.pdbx_strand_id
1 'polypeptide(L)'
;MKYGHFDDKAREYVIDTPRTPYPWINYLGCEQFFGIISNTAGGYCFYRDARLRRVTRYRYNNMPVDNGGRYFYIKDGDTVWNPGWKPVKTELDSYSCRHGMGYTIITGQKNGLTASQLSFVPMGVNAEVHQVTLRNDSNAPKNVILTSFVEFCLWNAQDDMTNFHRNFSTGEVEVEGSVIYHKTEYRERRNHYAFYAVNTPVDGFDTDMETFLGLYNGFENPQAVFTGKMGNSIASGWQPMAAHQVKVSLAPGEERRFNFVLGYVEVPQAEKFVAPSVINKAPAKALLEKLTTDEQIADAFNALKKHWDNLLSAYVLTTPDEKLGRMVNIWNPYQCMVTFNMSRSTSMFESGIGRGMGFRDSSQDLLGFVHQIPERARERILDIAATQFRDGGCYHQYQPLTKKGNNDIGGGFNDDPLWLIAGTAAYIKETGDFGILDAATPYDCNPDDCGTLLEHLEASFYHVVNNKGPHGLPLIGHADWNDCLNLNCFSDEPSESFQTFSNPNAPDERVAESVLIAGMFVAIGPDLVAILRRRGLDDKADACQKEIDAMNEAILRDGWDGEWFVRAYDAFGHKIGSKECEDGKIYIESQGYCIMGGVGVKDGKAEKALESVHKYLETKHGIVLLQPAYKEYHLELGEVSSYPPGYKENAGIFCHNNPWIIAAETVVGHGDRAFDLYSRIAPAYREEISDLHKMEPYVYSQMIAGKDAKNFGQAKNSWLTGTAAWNFYVISNYILGIKPDWEGLKVDPCIPHTWDGYQVSRRFRGATYAIAIENPSHVCRGVKQVTVDGQAIAGNVLPVFADGKTHQVTVTLG
;
A
#
# COMPACT_ATOMS: atom_id res chain seq x y z
N MET A 1 11.95 11.15 -20.67
CA MET A 1 12.90 11.88 -19.81
C MET A 1 12.92 11.22 -18.45
N LYS A 2 14.09 11.03 -17.87
CA LYS A 2 14.28 10.55 -16.49
C LYS A 2 14.48 11.73 -15.54
N TYR A 3 14.11 11.55 -14.27
CA TYR A 3 14.31 12.54 -13.20
C TYR A 3 15.26 12.01 -12.12
N GLY A 4 15.83 10.84 -12.34
CA GLY A 4 16.71 10.13 -11.42
C GLY A 4 17.16 8.79 -11.97
N HIS A 5 17.69 7.94 -11.08
CA HIS A 5 18.19 6.61 -11.43
C HIS A 5 18.16 5.67 -10.21
N PHE A 6 18.17 4.36 -10.47
CA PHE A 6 18.28 3.35 -9.43
C PHE A 6 19.74 3.16 -8.99
N ASP A 7 19.96 3.09 -7.69
CA ASP A 7 21.19 2.60 -7.07
C ASP A 7 20.86 1.25 -6.39
N ASP A 8 20.95 0.16 -7.15
CA ASP A 8 20.57 -1.17 -6.66
C ASP A 8 21.47 -1.66 -5.52
N LYS A 9 22.73 -1.21 -5.48
CA LYS A 9 23.67 -1.57 -4.41
C LYS A 9 23.28 -0.94 -3.07
N ALA A 10 22.86 0.33 -3.09
CA ALA A 10 22.35 1.02 -1.92
C ALA A 10 20.88 0.69 -1.64
N ARG A 11 20.17 0.10 -2.59
CA ARG A 11 18.71 -0.09 -2.61
C ARG A 11 17.98 1.24 -2.48
N GLU A 12 18.38 2.19 -3.29
CA GLU A 12 17.84 3.54 -3.32
C GLU A 12 17.39 3.94 -4.73
N TYR A 13 16.44 4.86 -4.78
CA TYR A 13 16.18 5.64 -5.97
C TYR A 13 16.72 7.06 -5.76
N VAL A 14 17.62 7.49 -6.61
CA VAL A 14 18.27 8.80 -6.54
C VAL A 14 17.54 9.75 -7.48
N ILE A 15 16.98 10.82 -6.94
CA ILE A 15 16.28 11.88 -7.67
C ILE A 15 17.24 13.03 -7.86
N ASP A 16 17.48 13.42 -9.12
CA ASP A 16 18.52 14.38 -9.51
C ASP A 16 18.00 15.82 -9.63
N THR A 17 16.70 16.03 -9.43
CA THR A 17 16.05 17.36 -9.51
C THR A 17 14.89 17.48 -8.52
N PRO A 18 14.72 18.64 -7.85
CA PRO A 18 13.56 18.85 -6.99
C PRO A 18 12.24 19.00 -7.77
N ARG A 19 12.32 19.21 -9.09
CA ARG A 19 11.17 19.47 -9.98
C ARG A 19 10.72 18.20 -10.68
N THR A 20 10.30 17.22 -9.91
CA THR A 20 9.64 16.01 -10.43
C THR A 20 8.24 16.33 -10.95
N PRO A 21 7.63 15.50 -11.82
CA PRO A 21 6.29 15.77 -12.40
C PRO A 21 5.18 15.91 -11.35
N TYR A 22 5.27 15.12 -10.28
CA TYR A 22 4.52 15.22 -9.03
C TYR A 22 5.50 15.10 -7.87
N PRO A 23 5.11 15.40 -6.61
CA PRO A 23 5.92 15.04 -5.46
C PRO A 23 6.17 13.54 -5.44
N TRP A 24 7.41 13.11 -5.55
CA TRP A 24 7.78 11.70 -5.42
C TRP A 24 8.09 11.42 -3.97
N ILE A 25 7.33 10.51 -3.39
CA ILE A 25 7.30 10.30 -1.95
C ILE A 25 7.99 8.99 -1.54
N ASN A 26 8.28 8.92 -0.25
CA ASN A 26 8.65 7.72 0.47
C ASN A 26 7.84 7.61 1.76
N TYR A 27 7.59 6.39 2.22
CA TYR A 27 7.00 6.12 3.52
C TYR A 27 8.10 5.80 4.54
N LEU A 28 7.94 6.31 5.75
CA LEU A 28 8.84 6.07 6.88
C LEU A 28 8.11 5.26 7.93
N GLY A 29 8.85 4.39 8.64
CA GLY A 29 8.31 3.58 9.71
C GLY A 29 7.84 2.19 9.29
N CYS A 30 7.96 1.25 10.23
CA CYS A 30 7.66 -0.16 10.00
C CYS A 30 6.64 -0.74 10.99
N GLU A 31 6.37 -0.07 12.13
CA GLU A 31 5.63 -0.65 13.25
C GLU A 31 4.36 0.13 13.61
N GLN A 32 4.48 1.26 14.31
CA GLN A 32 3.33 2.01 14.83
C GLN A 32 3.38 3.51 14.52
N PHE A 33 4.58 4.06 14.39
CA PHE A 33 4.78 5.45 14.02
C PHE A 33 5.20 5.53 12.55
N PHE A 34 4.52 6.34 11.78
CA PHE A 34 4.69 6.42 10.34
C PHE A 34 4.80 7.86 9.87
N GLY A 35 5.51 8.05 8.76
CA GLY A 35 5.59 9.31 8.07
C GLY A 35 5.54 9.15 6.56
N ILE A 36 5.13 10.22 5.88
CA ILE A 36 5.27 10.40 4.44
C ILE A 36 6.23 11.56 4.24
N ILE A 37 7.21 11.40 3.37
CA ILE A 37 8.14 12.46 3.00
C ILE A 37 8.32 12.51 1.49
N SER A 38 8.20 13.69 0.91
CA SER A 38 8.47 13.91 -0.52
C SER A 38 9.93 14.21 -0.78
N ASN A 39 10.31 14.18 -2.04
CA ASN A 39 11.65 14.59 -2.50
C ASN A 39 11.99 16.07 -2.14
N THR A 40 11.01 16.87 -1.74
CA THR A 40 11.21 18.26 -1.29
C THR A 40 10.90 18.46 0.20
N ALA A 41 10.90 17.38 1.01
CA ALA A 41 10.65 17.35 2.45
C ALA A 41 9.20 17.69 2.86
N GLY A 42 8.26 17.71 1.93
CA GLY A 42 6.82 17.81 2.21
C GLY A 42 6.29 16.53 2.83
N GLY A 43 5.09 16.59 3.43
CA GLY A 43 4.42 15.44 4.02
C GLY A 43 4.14 15.58 5.51
N TYR A 44 3.83 14.46 6.19
CA TYR A 44 3.39 14.46 7.58
C TYR A 44 3.71 13.15 8.29
N CYS A 45 3.52 13.12 9.61
CA CYS A 45 3.64 11.91 10.41
C CYS A 45 2.45 11.69 11.35
N PHE A 46 2.29 10.44 11.80
CA PHE A 46 1.17 10.02 12.63
C PHE A 46 1.49 8.76 13.42
N TYR A 47 0.70 8.50 14.47
CA TYR A 47 0.74 7.27 15.23
C TYR A 47 -0.47 6.39 14.89
N ARG A 48 -0.26 5.21 14.34
CA ARG A 48 -1.24 4.18 13.92
C ARG A 48 -2.31 4.65 12.93
N ASP A 49 -2.91 5.80 13.17
CA ASP A 49 -4.02 6.31 12.36
C ASP A 49 -3.77 7.75 11.89
N ALA A 50 -3.75 7.94 10.58
CA ALA A 50 -3.44 9.23 9.95
C ALA A 50 -4.57 10.28 10.12
N ARG A 51 -5.78 9.87 10.49
CA ARG A 51 -6.91 10.75 10.75
C ARG A 51 -6.96 11.18 12.21
N LEU A 52 -6.89 10.22 13.15
CA LEU A 52 -7.18 10.44 14.58
C LEU A 52 -5.93 10.69 15.44
N ARG A 53 -4.74 10.34 14.95
CA ARG A 53 -3.46 10.53 15.66
C ARG A 53 -2.42 11.19 14.76
N ARG A 54 -2.85 12.19 13.99
CA ARG A 54 -1.98 13.02 13.14
C ARG A 54 -1.13 13.93 14.01
N VAL A 55 0.19 13.87 13.84
CA VAL A 55 1.13 14.69 14.62
C VAL A 55 1.40 16.02 13.89
N THR A 56 1.71 15.97 12.61
CA THR A 56 1.98 17.16 11.82
C THR A 56 0.88 17.41 10.80
N ARG A 57 0.63 18.69 10.54
CA ARG A 57 -0.38 19.15 9.60
C ARG A 57 0.09 19.03 8.17
N TYR A 58 -0.79 18.58 7.29
CA TYR A 58 -0.63 18.57 5.84
C TYR A 58 -1.97 18.78 5.16
N ARG A 59 -1.98 19.63 4.13
CA ARG A 59 -3.18 19.92 3.36
C ARG A 59 -3.08 19.26 1.99
N TYR A 60 -3.97 18.33 1.71
CA TYR A 60 -4.12 17.73 0.39
C TYR A 60 -4.72 18.74 -0.60
N ASN A 61 -4.48 18.52 -1.87
CA ASN A 61 -5.07 19.32 -2.97
C ASN A 61 -4.85 20.82 -2.87
N ASN A 62 -3.78 21.24 -2.22
CA ASN A 62 -3.43 22.64 -2.04
C ASN A 62 -2.50 23.13 -3.17
N MET A 63 -2.51 24.43 -3.43
CA MET A 63 -1.54 25.06 -4.33
C MET A 63 -0.73 26.10 -3.53
N PRO A 64 0.59 26.10 -3.69
CA PRO A 64 1.41 25.16 -4.46
C PRO A 64 1.35 23.74 -3.91
N VAL A 65 1.45 22.76 -4.82
CA VAL A 65 1.45 21.33 -4.47
C VAL A 65 2.57 21.03 -3.47
N ASP A 66 2.31 20.12 -2.51
CA ASP A 66 3.27 19.68 -1.51
C ASP A 66 3.78 20.83 -0.64
N ASN A 67 2.84 21.57 -0.05
CA ASN A 67 3.10 22.67 0.86
C ASN A 67 2.78 22.27 2.30
N GLY A 68 3.80 22.21 3.14
CA GLY A 68 3.80 21.67 4.49
C GLY A 68 4.70 20.44 4.62
N GLY A 69 5.53 20.41 5.64
CA GLY A 69 6.52 19.34 5.84
C GLY A 69 7.45 19.61 6.99
N ARG A 70 8.62 18.96 6.97
CA ARG A 70 9.71 19.15 7.93
C ARG A 70 10.80 19.95 7.24
N TYR A 71 10.76 21.26 7.41
CA TYR A 71 11.65 22.18 6.70
C TYR A 71 12.83 22.62 7.56
N PHE A 72 13.98 22.71 6.91
CA PHE A 72 15.20 23.29 7.47
C PHE A 72 15.61 24.45 6.58
N TYR A 73 15.50 25.66 7.14
CA TYR A 73 15.92 26.89 6.47
C TYR A 73 17.35 27.18 6.84
N ILE A 74 18.17 27.56 5.87
CA ILE A 74 19.54 27.97 6.05
C ILE A 74 19.64 29.42 5.56
N LYS A 75 20.04 30.34 6.47
CA LYS A 75 20.31 31.71 6.14
C LYS A 75 21.83 31.93 6.15
N ASP A 76 22.40 32.20 4.97
CA ASP A 76 23.81 32.54 4.74
C ASP A 76 23.91 33.98 4.20
N GLY A 77 24.18 34.92 5.08
CA GLY A 77 24.06 36.35 4.77
C GLY A 77 22.62 36.69 4.42
N ASP A 78 22.42 37.24 3.21
CA ASP A 78 21.08 37.58 2.69
C ASP A 78 20.40 36.43 1.94
N THR A 79 21.12 35.33 1.70
CA THR A 79 20.59 34.16 1.00
C THR A 79 19.88 33.23 1.99
N VAL A 80 18.60 32.95 1.74
CA VAL A 80 17.83 31.96 2.45
C VAL A 80 17.49 30.80 1.49
N TRP A 81 17.71 29.57 1.92
CA TRP A 81 17.49 28.37 1.10
C TRP A 81 17.18 27.15 1.95
N ASN A 82 16.74 26.07 1.30
CA ASN A 82 16.42 24.77 1.93
C ASN A 82 17.16 23.66 1.20
N PRO A 83 17.62 22.59 1.88
CA PRO A 83 18.26 21.43 1.23
C PRO A 83 17.37 20.79 0.18
N GLY A 84 16.05 20.71 0.42
CA GLY A 84 15.02 20.16 -0.48
C GLY A 84 14.49 21.18 -1.51
N TRP A 85 15.11 22.37 -1.68
CA TRP A 85 14.66 23.44 -2.54
C TRP A 85 13.38 24.14 -2.04
N LYS A 86 12.32 23.40 -1.73
CA LYS A 86 11.13 23.96 -1.07
C LYS A 86 11.36 24.18 0.42
N PRO A 87 10.60 25.13 1.03
CA PRO A 87 9.57 25.99 0.44
C PRO A 87 10.09 27.29 -0.19
N VAL A 88 11.34 27.75 0.12
CA VAL A 88 11.87 29.03 -0.36
C VAL A 88 12.11 29.05 -1.87
N LYS A 89 12.45 27.93 -2.46
CA LYS A 89 12.70 27.73 -3.91
C LYS A 89 13.90 28.51 -4.45
N THR A 90 14.85 28.87 -3.57
CA THR A 90 16.15 29.39 -4.01
C THR A 90 16.86 28.35 -4.85
N GLU A 91 17.35 28.71 -6.03
CA GLU A 91 18.06 27.78 -6.92
C GLU A 91 19.34 27.29 -6.23
N LEU A 92 19.46 25.96 -6.19
CA LEU A 92 20.59 25.26 -5.59
C LEU A 92 21.72 25.07 -6.61
N ASP A 93 22.94 25.02 -6.16
CA ASP A 93 24.11 24.75 -6.97
C ASP A 93 24.18 23.25 -7.31
N SER A 94 23.72 22.37 -6.38
CA SER A 94 23.44 20.97 -6.62
C SER A 94 22.30 20.48 -5.72
N TYR A 95 21.66 19.40 -6.16
CA TYR A 95 20.55 18.77 -5.44
C TYR A 95 20.55 17.25 -5.68
N SER A 96 20.25 16.50 -4.65
CA SER A 96 19.87 15.08 -4.78
C SER A 96 18.91 14.69 -3.66
N CYS A 97 17.98 13.78 -3.98
CA CYS A 97 17.18 13.09 -2.97
C CYS A 97 17.33 11.59 -3.17
N ARG A 98 17.63 10.87 -2.11
CA ARG A 98 17.78 9.40 -2.09
C ARG A 98 16.66 8.81 -1.26
N HIS A 99 15.71 8.15 -1.90
CA HIS A 99 14.67 7.37 -1.23
C HIS A 99 15.16 5.92 -1.06
N GLY A 100 15.29 5.49 0.18
CA GLY A 100 15.69 4.13 0.53
C GLY A 100 14.60 3.40 1.32
N MET A 101 14.93 2.22 1.82
CA MET A 101 14.02 1.37 2.57
C MET A 101 13.71 1.95 3.96
N GLY A 102 12.61 2.72 4.05
CA GLY A 102 12.15 3.37 5.29
C GLY A 102 12.93 4.63 5.68
N TYR A 103 13.73 5.19 4.79
CA TYR A 103 14.46 6.44 5.01
C TYR A 103 14.57 7.30 3.75
N THR A 104 14.87 8.58 3.96
CA THR A 104 15.11 9.54 2.87
C THR A 104 16.28 10.44 3.22
N ILE A 105 17.18 10.69 2.27
CA ILE A 105 18.30 11.64 2.40
C ILE A 105 18.12 12.71 1.33
N ILE A 106 17.95 13.97 1.76
CA ILE A 106 17.85 15.11 0.86
C ILE A 106 19.12 15.95 1.04
N THR A 107 19.84 16.19 -0.03
CA THR A 107 21.08 16.98 -0.02
C THR A 107 20.98 18.15 -1.00
N GLY A 108 21.25 19.34 -0.52
CA GLY A 108 21.35 20.54 -1.33
C GLY A 108 22.66 21.25 -1.08
N GLN A 109 23.16 21.96 -2.09
CA GLN A 109 24.35 22.80 -1.98
C GLN A 109 24.02 24.22 -2.46
N LYS A 110 24.53 25.22 -1.71
CA LYS A 110 24.43 26.64 -2.10
C LYS A 110 25.62 27.41 -1.56
N ASN A 111 26.23 28.24 -2.42
CA ASN A 111 27.32 29.14 -2.06
C ASN A 111 28.50 28.46 -1.32
N GLY A 112 28.86 27.23 -1.70
CA GLY A 112 29.90 26.44 -1.04
C GLY A 112 29.52 25.93 0.36
N LEU A 113 28.26 25.84 0.68
CA LEU A 113 27.74 25.15 1.86
C LEU A 113 26.88 23.98 1.41
N THR A 114 27.19 22.78 1.88
CA THR A 114 26.36 21.58 1.69
C THR A 114 25.52 21.32 2.93
N ALA A 115 24.24 21.08 2.74
CA ALA A 115 23.32 20.65 3.78
C ALA A 115 22.64 19.34 3.37
N SER A 116 22.65 18.37 4.28
CA SER A 116 22.01 17.05 4.10
C SER A 116 21.03 16.79 5.23
N GLN A 117 19.86 16.28 4.91
CA GLN A 117 18.82 15.87 5.86
C GLN A 117 18.55 14.37 5.70
N LEU A 118 18.97 13.56 6.66
CA LEU A 118 18.55 12.15 6.79
C LEU A 118 17.28 12.10 7.63
N SER A 119 16.22 11.50 7.09
CA SER A 119 14.92 11.35 7.76
C SER A 119 14.53 9.88 7.84
N PHE A 120 14.20 9.36 9.01
CA PHE A 120 13.74 7.98 9.22
C PHE A 120 12.99 7.84 10.55
N VAL A 121 12.29 6.72 10.74
CA VAL A 121 11.68 6.31 12.00
C VAL A 121 12.50 5.13 12.58
N PRO A 122 13.10 5.28 13.75
CA PRO A 122 13.83 4.18 14.41
C PRO A 122 12.93 3.01 14.77
N MET A 123 13.46 1.80 14.76
CA MET A 123 12.74 0.61 15.21
C MET A 123 12.40 0.71 16.71
N GLY A 124 11.16 0.34 17.07
CA GLY A 124 10.68 0.35 18.45
C GLY A 124 10.49 1.73 19.07
N VAL A 125 10.46 2.81 18.26
CA VAL A 125 10.37 4.19 18.75
C VAL A 125 9.26 4.95 18.01
N ASN A 126 8.41 5.65 18.78
CA ASN A 126 7.34 6.46 18.21
C ASN A 126 7.83 7.90 17.92
N ALA A 127 8.81 8.03 17.03
CA ALA A 127 9.36 9.32 16.63
C ALA A 127 9.99 9.26 15.24
N GLU A 128 9.96 10.38 14.52
CA GLU A 128 10.86 10.63 13.39
C GLU A 128 12.16 11.27 13.86
N VAL A 129 13.25 10.85 13.28
CA VAL A 129 14.57 11.48 13.41
C VAL A 129 14.89 12.21 12.12
N HIS A 130 15.34 13.45 12.25
CA HIS A 130 15.90 14.26 11.16
C HIS A 130 17.31 14.70 11.55
N GLN A 131 18.33 14.00 11.06
CA GLN A 131 19.71 14.40 11.25
C GLN A 131 20.10 15.38 10.14
N VAL A 132 20.35 16.63 10.50
CA VAL A 132 20.81 17.67 9.58
C VAL A 132 22.31 17.83 9.70
N THR A 133 23.02 17.66 8.58
CA THR A 133 24.46 17.85 8.48
C THR A 133 24.73 19.09 7.65
N LEU A 134 25.50 20.01 8.20
CA LEU A 134 26.03 21.22 7.51
C LEU A 134 27.53 21.07 7.33
N ARG A 135 28.03 21.24 6.09
CA ARG A 135 29.46 21.20 5.78
C ARG A 135 29.86 22.42 4.95
N ASN A 136 30.92 23.11 5.41
CA ASN A 136 31.48 24.22 4.70
C ASN A 136 32.50 23.73 3.65
N ASP A 137 32.12 23.71 2.40
CA ASP A 137 32.99 23.32 1.28
C ASP A 137 33.76 24.51 0.67
N SER A 138 33.61 25.72 1.24
CA SER A 138 34.32 26.89 0.78
C SER A 138 35.69 27.08 1.49
N ASN A 139 36.49 27.96 0.96
CA ASN A 139 37.81 28.27 1.52
C ASN A 139 37.79 29.36 2.63
N ALA A 140 36.60 29.85 3.03
CA ALA A 140 36.43 30.88 4.03
C ALA A 140 35.50 30.42 5.15
N PRO A 141 35.67 30.90 6.40
CA PRO A 141 34.72 30.62 7.47
C PRO A 141 33.29 31.10 7.09
N LYS A 142 32.28 30.32 7.50
CA LYS A 142 30.85 30.63 7.32
C LYS A 142 30.16 30.80 8.67
N ASN A 143 29.30 31.82 8.75
CA ASN A 143 28.39 32.03 9.87
C ASN A 143 26.96 31.96 9.30
N VAL A 144 26.23 30.91 9.63
CA VAL A 144 24.89 30.67 9.11
C VAL A 144 23.89 30.48 10.25
N ILE A 145 22.62 30.66 9.92
CA ILE A 145 21.52 30.37 10.85
C ILE A 145 20.76 29.20 10.29
N LEU A 146 20.67 28.12 11.07
CA LEU A 146 19.80 26.96 10.82
C LEU A 146 18.48 27.17 11.57
N THR A 147 17.36 27.14 10.85
CA THR A 147 16.04 27.23 11.46
C THR A 147 15.23 26.00 11.04
N SER A 148 14.79 25.20 12.01
CA SER A 148 13.88 24.07 11.78
C SER A 148 12.43 24.53 11.81
N PHE A 149 11.54 23.73 11.19
CA PHE A 149 10.11 24.02 11.16
C PHE A 149 9.28 22.74 11.05
N VAL A 150 8.25 22.62 11.90
CA VAL A 150 7.13 21.68 11.76
C VAL A 150 5.83 22.34 12.21
N GLU A 151 4.71 22.10 11.50
CA GLU A 151 3.38 22.56 11.93
C GLU A 151 2.65 21.42 12.62
N PHE A 152 2.14 21.61 13.84
CA PHE A 152 1.37 20.60 14.53
C PHE A 152 -0.08 20.55 14.03
N CYS A 153 -0.60 19.33 13.89
CA CYS A 153 -2.01 19.07 13.69
C CYS A 153 -2.74 19.07 15.03
N LEU A 154 -4.00 19.49 15.07
CA LEU A 154 -4.86 19.39 16.25
C LEU A 154 -5.42 17.95 16.37
N TRP A 155 -4.64 16.94 16.09
CA TRP A 155 -4.81 15.48 16.22
C TRP A 155 -5.80 14.86 15.25
N ASN A 156 -7.06 15.26 15.24
CA ASN A 156 -8.02 14.80 14.25
C ASN A 156 -7.84 15.61 12.96
N ALA A 157 -7.25 15.00 11.96
CA ALA A 157 -6.90 15.68 10.71
C ALA A 157 -8.13 16.18 9.94
N GLN A 158 -9.27 15.50 10.03
CA GLN A 158 -10.51 15.94 9.39
C GLN A 158 -11.09 17.16 10.09
N ASP A 159 -11.15 17.14 11.42
CA ASP A 159 -11.61 18.30 12.21
C ASP A 159 -10.69 19.50 12.00
N ASP A 160 -9.38 19.27 11.95
CA ASP A 160 -8.35 20.28 11.72
C ASP A 160 -8.46 20.98 10.36
N MET A 161 -9.04 20.32 9.34
CA MET A 161 -9.29 20.90 8.02
C MET A 161 -10.56 21.71 7.92
N THR A 162 -11.50 21.59 8.86
CA THR A 162 -12.81 22.28 8.81
C THR A 162 -12.89 23.40 9.84
N ASN A 163 -13.44 24.55 9.43
CA ASN A 163 -13.51 25.73 10.31
C ASN A 163 -14.31 25.49 11.58
N PHE A 164 -15.46 24.82 11.49
CA PHE A 164 -16.34 24.62 12.63
C PHE A 164 -15.71 23.71 13.68
N HIS A 165 -15.27 22.52 13.29
CA HIS A 165 -14.70 21.54 14.23
C HIS A 165 -13.35 22.01 14.80
N ARG A 166 -12.55 22.70 14.01
CA ARG A 166 -11.28 23.26 14.46
C ARG A 166 -11.44 24.23 15.63
N ASN A 167 -12.51 24.99 15.70
CA ASN A 167 -12.79 25.93 16.78
C ASN A 167 -12.97 25.28 18.15
N PHE A 168 -13.21 23.96 18.21
CA PHE A 168 -13.32 23.22 19.48
C PHE A 168 -11.99 22.72 20.04
N SER A 169 -10.91 22.84 19.29
CA SER A 169 -9.57 22.41 19.70
C SER A 169 -8.64 23.60 19.89
N THR A 170 -7.87 23.60 20.95
CA THR A 170 -6.84 24.61 21.22
C THR A 170 -5.48 23.91 21.34
N GLY A 171 -4.54 24.31 20.51
CA GLY A 171 -3.16 23.85 20.59
C GLY A 171 -2.43 24.64 21.68
N GLU A 172 -2.00 23.97 22.73
CA GLU A 172 -1.18 24.53 23.79
C GLU A 172 0.24 23.98 23.72
N VAL A 173 1.21 24.84 23.96
CA VAL A 173 2.62 24.48 23.89
C VAL A 173 3.32 24.76 25.22
N GLU A 174 4.19 23.85 25.63
CA GLU A 174 5.15 24.07 26.69
C GLU A 174 6.56 23.99 26.09
N VAL A 175 7.49 24.80 26.57
CA VAL A 175 8.90 24.81 26.14
C VAL A 175 9.81 24.58 27.34
N GLU A 176 10.77 23.67 27.20
CA GLU A 176 11.78 23.39 28.21
C GLU A 176 13.12 23.17 27.51
N GLY A 177 14.03 24.15 27.60
CA GLY A 177 15.31 24.13 26.87
C GLY A 177 15.11 24.06 25.36
N SER A 178 15.63 23.03 24.72
CA SER A 178 15.49 22.76 23.29
C SER A 178 14.37 21.79 22.96
N VAL A 179 13.41 21.61 23.86
CA VAL A 179 12.25 20.73 23.63
C VAL A 179 10.97 21.53 23.66
N ILE A 180 10.19 21.44 22.60
CA ILE A 180 8.86 22.02 22.45
C ILE A 180 7.84 20.90 22.54
N TYR A 181 6.89 21.00 23.48
CA TYR A 181 5.84 20.01 23.71
C TYR A 181 4.51 20.56 23.24
N HIS A 182 3.78 19.80 22.42
CA HIS A 182 2.45 20.16 21.94
C HIS A 182 1.40 19.26 22.59
N LYS A 183 0.50 19.88 23.30
CA LYS A 183 -0.71 19.27 23.86
C LYS A 183 -1.93 19.98 23.29
N THR A 184 -3.01 19.26 23.11
CA THR A 184 -4.29 19.84 22.72
C THR A 184 -5.31 19.55 23.81
N GLU A 185 -5.92 20.60 24.32
CA GLU A 185 -7.05 20.50 25.21
C GLU A 185 -8.34 20.61 24.39
N TYR A 186 -9.20 19.61 24.54
CA TYR A 186 -10.50 19.53 23.88
C TYR A 186 -11.45 18.72 24.75
N ARG A 187 -12.73 18.75 24.44
CA ARG A 187 -13.76 18.00 25.19
C ARG A 187 -13.50 16.49 25.29
N GLU A 188 -12.80 15.92 24.34
CA GLU A 188 -12.37 14.52 24.39
C GLU A 188 -11.15 14.37 25.32
N ARG A 189 -11.17 13.31 26.11
CA ARG A 189 -10.06 13.00 27.01
C ARG A 189 -8.88 12.48 26.21
N ARG A 190 -7.92 13.34 25.93
CA ARG A 190 -6.70 13.00 25.20
C ARG A 190 -5.57 12.68 26.17
N ASN A 191 -5.09 11.45 26.09
CA ASN A 191 -4.01 10.91 26.93
C ASN A 191 -2.63 10.99 26.29
N HIS A 192 -2.47 11.78 25.23
CA HIS A 192 -1.26 11.87 24.41
C HIS A 192 -0.80 13.31 24.19
N TYR A 193 0.45 13.44 23.82
CA TYR A 193 1.06 14.68 23.37
C TYR A 193 2.20 14.40 22.37
N ALA A 194 2.61 15.42 21.61
CA ALA A 194 3.78 15.38 20.74
C ALA A 194 4.90 16.25 21.30
N PHE A 195 6.12 16.01 20.86
CA PHE A 195 7.26 16.88 21.17
C PHE A 195 8.17 17.01 19.94
N TYR A 196 8.87 18.15 19.87
CA TYR A 196 9.92 18.41 18.90
C TYR A 196 11.15 18.91 19.60
N ALA A 197 12.29 18.27 19.39
CA ALA A 197 13.53 18.55 20.12
C ALA A 197 14.73 18.61 19.18
N VAL A 198 15.79 19.30 19.62
CA VAL A 198 17.11 19.26 19.01
C VAL A 198 18.17 19.00 20.07
N ASN A 199 19.24 18.29 19.72
CA ASN A 199 20.30 17.86 20.61
C ASN A 199 21.34 18.97 20.98
N THR A 200 21.01 20.24 20.74
CA THR A 200 21.89 21.38 21.06
C THR A 200 21.07 22.51 21.69
N PRO A 201 21.67 23.38 22.50
CA PRO A 201 21.05 24.62 22.91
C PRO A 201 20.62 25.45 21.71
N VAL A 202 19.49 26.14 21.81
CA VAL A 202 18.92 26.98 20.75
C VAL A 202 19.14 28.45 21.05
N ASP A 203 19.36 29.26 20.01
CA ASP A 203 19.49 30.72 20.10
C ASP A 203 18.11 31.43 20.14
N GLY A 204 17.04 30.67 19.73
CA GLY A 204 15.68 31.16 19.77
C GLY A 204 14.72 30.06 19.29
N PHE A 205 13.44 30.28 19.54
CA PHE A 205 12.37 29.40 19.11
C PHE A 205 11.10 30.19 18.80
N ASP A 206 10.18 29.58 18.03
CA ASP A 206 8.79 30.02 17.91
C ASP A 206 7.87 28.83 17.94
N THR A 207 6.67 29.01 18.51
CA THR A 207 5.63 27.99 18.57
C THR A 207 4.28 28.48 18.05
N ASP A 208 4.18 29.77 17.70
CA ASP A 208 3.01 30.39 17.09
C ASP A 208 3.27 30.73 15.61
N MET A 209 2.37 30.28 14.74
CA MET A 209 2.53 30.41 13.30
C MET A 209 2.53 31.85 12.81
N GLU A 210 1.67 32.70 13.38
CA GLU A 210 1.59 34.11 12.98
C GLU A 210 2.87 34.84 13.33
N THR A 211 3.42 34.59 14.52
CA THR A 211 4.71 35.15 14.95
C THR A 211 5.86 34.71 14.06
N PHE A 212 5.88 33.42 13.68
CA PHE A 212 6.94 32.84 12.87
C PHE A 212 6.90 33.36 11.42
N LEU A 213 5.72 33.23 10.77
CA LEU A 213 5.55 33.62 9.37
C LEU A 213 5.46 35.15 9.18
N GLY A 214 4.75 35.84 10.07
CA GLY A 214 4.17 37.15 9.80
C GLY A 214 2.80 37.00 9.09
N LEU A 215 1.87 37.88 9.41
CA LEU A 215 0.44 37.73 9.08
C LEU A 215 0.12 37.47 7.60
N TYR A 216 0.92 38.02 6.67
CA TYR A 216 0.67 37.94 5.22
C TYR A 216 1.75 37.16 4.47
N ASN A 217 2.66 36.48 5.16
CA ASN A 217 3.72 35.68 4.54
C ASN A 217 3.37 34.20 4.56
N GLY A 218 4.07 33.44 3.71
CA GLY A 218 3.96 31.98 3.64
C GLY A 218 5.24 31.27 4.07
N PHE A 219 5.27 29.97 3.86
CA PHE A 219 6.47 29.15 4.16
C PHE A 219 7.67 29.51 3.29
N GLU A 220 7.45 30.15 2.13
CA GLU A 220 8.51 30.61 1.23
C GLU A 220 9.25 31.86 1.74
N ASN A 221 8.65 32.62 2.64
CA ASN A 221 9.23 33.87 3.16
C ASN A 221 8.91 34.14 4.64
N PRO A 222 9.14 33.18 5.58
CA PRO A 222 8.86 33.37 7.00
C PRO A 222 9.61 34.56 7.57
N GLN A 223 8.92 35.48 8.22
CA GLN A 223 9.51 36.70 8.80
C GLN A 223 10.67 36.40 9.76
N ALA A 224 10.50 35.43 10.66
CA ALA A 224 11.50 35.03 11.63
C ALA A 224 12.79 34.50 10.96
N VAL A 225 12.67 33.76 9.87
CA VAL A 225 13.83 33.25 9.11
C VAL A 225 14.53 34.34 8.36
N PHE A 226 13.80 35.18 7.60
CA PHE A 226 14.42 36.24 6.77
C PHE A 226 15.04 37.34 7.60
N THR A 227 14.46 37.69 8.75
CA THR A 227 15.05 38.63 9.70
C THR A 227 16.17 38.04 10.54
N GLY A 228 16.21 36.69 10.67
CA GLY A 228 17.10 35.99 11.56
C GLY A 228 16.78 36.16 13.04
N LYS A 229 15.54 36.54 13.38
CA LYS A 229 15.11 36.82 14.76
C LYS A 229 13.84 36.07 15.08
N MET A 230 13.92 35.19 16.08
CA MET A 230 12.78 34.48 16.63
C MET A 230 12.05 35.32 17.67
N GLY A 231 10.71 35.12 17.76
CA GLY A 231 9.88 35.84 18.73
C GLY A 231 9.86 35.21 20.11
N ASN A 232 10.34 33.97 20.27
CA ASN A 232 10.21 33.13 21.45
C ASN A 232 8.75 33.02 21.91
N SER A 233 7.85 32.87 20.95
CA SER A 233 6.42 32.81 21.14
C SER A 233 6.01 31.51 21.81
N ILE A 234 4.94 31.56 22.65
CA ILE A 234 4.29 30.39 23.27
C ILE A 234 2.85 30.33 22.76
N ALA A 235 2.54 29.36 21.94
CA ALA A 235 1.22 29.20 21.33
C ALA A 235 0.14 28.74 22.35
N SER A 236 -0.99 29.42 22.25
CA SER A 236 -2.25 28.98 22.84
C SER A 236 -3.37 29.36 21.86
N GLY A 237 -3.70 28.44 20.92
CA GLY A 237 -4.63 28.76 19.84
C GLY A 237 -4.73 27.67 18.78
N TRP A 238 -5.01 28.06 17.54
CA TRP A 238 -5.36 27.13 16.47
C TRP A 238 -4.24 26.82 15.49
N GLN A 239 -3.09 27.45 15.63
CA GLN A 239 -1.95 27.26 14.70
C GLN A 239 -0.63 26.99 15.43
N PRO A 240 -0.57 25.96 16.31
CA PRO A 240 0.65 25.59 16.99
C PRO A 240 1.66 25.03 15.99
N MET A 241 2.93 25.41 16.17
CA MET A 241 4.05 24.92 15.38
C MET A 241 5.28 24.78 16.28
N ALA A 242 6.36 24.25 15.74
CA ALA A 242 7.65 24.26 16.41
C ALA A 242 8.76 24.65 15.45
N ALA A 243 9.53 25.66 15.84
CA ALA A 243 10.75 26.05 15.17
C ALA A 243 11.87 26.29 16.18
N HIS A 244 13.06 25.81 15.86
CA HIS A 244 14.28 26.09 16.60
C HIS A 244 15.24 26.90 15.72
N GLN A 245 15.95 27.85 16.29
CA GLN A 245 16.99 28.57 15.62
C GLN A 245 18.34 28.31 16.28
N VAL A 246 19.34 27.96 15.46
CA VAL A 246 20.71 27.68 15.88
C VAL A 246 21.66 28.49 15.01
N LYS A 247 22.51 29.30 15.62
CA LYS A 247 23.61 30.00 14.94
C LYS A 247 24.82 29.09 14.84
N VAL A 248 25.33 28.91 13.64
CA VAL A 248 26.40 27.97 13.35
C VAL A 248 27.57 28.67 12.69
N SER A 249 28.75 28.53 13.30
CA SER A 249 30.02 28.96 12.69
C SER A 249 30.77 27.70 12.23
N LEU A 250 31.23 27.71 10.98
CA LEU A 250 31.94 26.61 10.34
C LEU A 250 33.25 27.08 9.73
N ALA A 251 34.38 26.52 10.17
CA ALA A 251 35.64 26.68 9.48
C ALA A 251 35.59 26.01 8.08
N PRO A 252 36.54 26.33 7.16
CA PRO A 252 36.65 25.60 5.90
C PRO A 252 36.84 24.11 6.11
N GLY A 253 36.05 23.31 5.45
CA GLY A 253 36.01 21.84 5.57
C GLY A 253 35.31 21.29 6.83
N GLU A 254 34.87 22.16 7.76
CA GLU A 254 34.18 21.70 8.99
C GLU A 254 32.79 21.22 8.67
N GLU A 255 32.41 20.09 9.35
CA GLU A 255 31.07 19.49 9.33
C GLU A 255 30.47 19.53 10.74
N ARG A 256 29.21 19.87 10.86
CA ARG A 256 28.42 19.81 12.11
C ARG A 256 27.08 19.13 11.87
N ARG A 257 26.66 18.33 12.86
CA ARG A 257 25.40 17.57 12.85
C ARG A 257 24.46 18.07 13.93
N PHE A 258 23.17 18.05 13.59
CA PHE A 258 22.07 18.44 14.45
C PHE A 258 21.00 17.35 14.37
N ASN A 259 20.66 16.74 15.52
CA ASN A 259 19.70 15.67 15.61
C ASN A 259 18.34 16.23 16.07
N PHE A 260 17.40 16.34 15.17
CA PHE A 260 16.03 16.74 15.48
C PHE A 260 15.18 15.50 15.65
N VAL A 261 14.34 15.47 16.69
CA VAL A 261 13.45 14.35 17.02
C VAL A 261 12.02 14.88 17.15
N LEU A 262 11.12 14.37 16.32
CA LEU A 262 9.68 14.66 16.36
C LEU A 262 8.96 13.43 16.88
N GLY A 263 8.52 13.45 18.12
CA GLY A 263 8.01 12.27 18.81
C GLY A 263 6.57 12.39 19.31
N TYR A 264 6.03 11.22 19.64
CA TYR A 264 4.68 11.02 20.16
C TYR A 264 4.73 10.20 21.45
N VAL A 265 3.97 10.65 22.45
CA VAL A 265 3.83 9.99 23.75
C VAL A 265 2.35 9.75 24.06
N GLU A 266 2.04 8.54 24.49
CA GLU A 266 0.74 8.16 25.04
C GLU A 266 0.95 7.60 26.46
N VAL A 267 0.17 8.10 27.41
CA VAL A 267 0.25 7.72 28.83
C VAL A 267 -1.16 7.48 29.39
N PRO A 268 -1.32 6.76 30.50
CA PRO A 268 -2.62 6.72 31.19
C PRO A 268 -3.14 8.13 31.48
N GLN A 269 -4.44 8.35 31.31
CA GLN A 269 -5.06 9.68 31.47
C GLN A 269 -4.73 10.35 32.81
N ALA A 270 -4.65 9.56 33.89
CA ALA A 270 -4.33 10.07 35.23
C ALA A 270 -2.84 10.51 35.37
N GLU A 271 -1.98 10.10 34.46
CA GLU A 271 -0.53 10.38 34.51
C GLU A 271 -0.12 11.47 33.51
N LYS A 272 -1.06 11.98 32.71
CA LYS A 272 -0.77 12.98 31.66
C LYS A 272 -0.23 14.29 32.24
N PHE A 273 -0.75 14.71 33.38
CA PHE A 273 -0.39 15.98 34.02
C PHE A 273 0.26 15.74 35.38
N VAL A 274 1.34 16.47 35.66
CA VAL A 274 2.02 16.48 36.99
C VAL A 274 1.56 17.66 37.87
N ALA A 275 0.96 18.68 37.25
CA ALA A 275 0.32 19.82 37.89
C ALA A 275 -0.77 20.38 36.97
N PRO A 276 -1.65 21.28 37.42
CA PRO A 276 -2.65 21.87 36.52
C PRO A 276 -2.02 22.45 35.25
N SER A 277 -2.46 21.94 34.11
CA SER A 277 -1.98 22.30 32.75
C SER A 277 -0.50 22.03 32.47
N VAL A 278 0.25 21.32 33.33
CA VAL A 278 1.65 20.95 33.12
C VAL A 278 1.75 19.47 32.81
N ILE A 279 2.17 19.14 31.59
CA ILE A 279 2.27 17.74 31.15
C ILE A 279 3.44 17.00 31.83
N ASN A 280 3.27 15.68 31.98
CA ASN A 280 4.32 14.77 32.39
C ASN A 280 5.33 14.58 31.26
N LYS A 281 6.49 15.23 31.36
CA LYS A 281 7.55 15.21 30.35
C LYS A 281 8.48 14.01 30.46
N ALA A 282 8.41 13.24 31.53
CA ALA A 282 9.34 12.14 31.79
C ALA A 282 9.37 11.08 30.65
N PRO A 283 8.23 10.62 30.08
CA PRO A 283 8.26 9.69 28.97
C PRO A 283 8.95 10.23 27.72
N ALA A 284 8.74 11.50 27.38
CA ALA A 284 9.43 12.14 26.24
C ALA A 284 10.93 12.25 26.48
N LYS A 285 11.36 12.61 27.69
CA LYS A 285 12.77 12.67 28.07
C LYS A 285 13.44 11.29 27.95
N ALA A 286 12.80 10.24 28.45
CA ALA A 286 13.31 8.87 28.34
C ALA A 286 13.43 8.38 26.87
N LEU A 287 12.56 8.88 25.98
CA LEU A 287 12.69 8.61 24.55
C LEU A 287 13.86 9.39 23.94
N LEU A 288 13.99 10.67 24.27
CA LEU A 288 15.08 11.52 23.77
C LEU A 288 16.46 11.03 24.19
N GLU A 289 16.62 10.51 25.41
CA GLU A 289 17.89 9.92 25.90
C GLU A 289 18.47 8.84 24.98
N LYS A 290 17.63 8.18 24.19
CA LYS A 290 18.03 7.15 23.22
C LYS A 290 18.45 7.71 21.85
N LEU A 291 18.22 9.00 21.58
CA LEU A 291 18.35 9.63 20.26
C LEU A 291 19.09 10.98 20.34
N THR A 292 19.98 11.16 21.29
CA THR A 292 20.68 12.43 21.53
C THR A 292 21.99 12.53 20.75
N THR A 293 22.79 11.45 20.72
CA THR A 293 24.14 11.47 20.14
C THR A 293 24.13 10.98 18.68
N ASP A 294 25.14 11.41 17.92
CA ASP A 294 25.33 10.95 16.53
C ASP A 294 25.53 9.44 16.45
N GLU A 295 26.18 8.82 17.45
CA GLU A 295 26.38 7.38 17.53
C GLU A 295 25.04 6.65 17.73
N GLN A 296 24.18 7.13 18.64
CA GLN A 296 22.84 6.55 18.85
C GLN A 296 21.99 6.64 17.59
N ILE A 297 22.06 7.76 16.85
CA ILE A 297 21.35 7.91 15.57
C ILE A 297 21.90 6.95 14.53
N ALA A 298 23.21 6.79 14.43
CA ALA A 298 23.82 5.85 13.49
C ALA A 298 23.44 4.40 13.81
N ASP A 299 23.43 4.01 15.10
CA ASP A 299 23.02 2.68 15.54
C ASP A 299 21.53 2.42 15.22
N ALA A 300 20.65 3.38 15.49
CA ALA A 300 19.22 3.29 15.15
C ALA A 300 19.01 3.17 13.64
N PHE A 301 19.77 3.90 12.84
CA PHE A 301 19.70 3.81 11.38
C PHE A 301 20.23 2.47 10.85
N ASN A 302 21.31 1.94 11.43
CA ASN A 302 21.83 0.61 11.10
C ASN A 302 20.84 -0.50 11.48
N ALA A 303 20.14 -0.36 12.60
CA ALA A 303 19.09 -1.30 13.01
C ALA A 303 17.95 -1.34 12.01
N LEU A 304 17.51 -0.19 11.48
CA LEU A 304 16.52 -0.10 10.42
C LEU A 304 17.00 -0.80 9.13
N LYS A 305 18.24 -0.55 8.69
CA LYS A 305 18.82 -1.22 7.53
C LYS A 305 18.84 -2.74 7.68
N LYS A 306 19.29 -3.22 8.85
CA LYS A 306 19.33 -4.64 9.16
C LYS A 306 17.93 -5.27 9.17
N HIS A 307 16.93 -4.56 9.67
CA HIS A 307 15.53 -5.02 9.60
C HIS A 307 15.10 -5.28 8.14
N TRP A 308 15.35 -4.33 7.24
CA TRP A 308 15.05 -4.50 5.81
C TRP A 308 15.87 -5.60 5.14
N ASP A 309 17.16 -5.75 5.48
CA ASP A 309 17.99 -6.85 4.98
C ASP A 309 17.38 -8.22 5.34
N ASN A 310 16.89 -8.37 6.56
CA ASN A 310 16.22 -9.59 7.01
C ASN A 310 14.93 -9.87 6.26
N LEU A 311 14.09 -8.86 6.06
CA LEU A 311 12.81 -9.02 5.34
C LEU A 311 13.05 -9.40 3.88
N LEU A 312 13.88 -8.66 3.17
CA LEU A 312 14.15 -8.86 1.75
C LEU A 312 14.86 -10.19 1.47
N SER A 313 15.60 -10.74 2.43
CA SER A 313 16.28 -12.04 2.29
C SER A 313 15.33 -13.26 2.32
N ALA A 314 14.03 -13.07 2.56
CA ALA A 314 13.04 -14.16 2.53
C ALA A 314 12.83 -14.74 1.12
N TYR A 315 12.97 -13.91 0.09
CA TYR A 315 12.87 -14.28 -1.31
C TYR A 315 13.88 -13.46 -2.12
N VAL A 316 14.88 -14.10 -2.71
CA VAL A 316 15.91 -13.43 -3.50
C VAL A 316 16.03 -14.08 -4.87
N LEU A 317 15.80 -13.30 -5.91
CA LEU A 317 15.92 -13.71 -7.32
C LEU A 317 17.28 -13.31 -7.89
N THR A 318 17.95 -14.24 -8.55
CA THR A 318 19.13 -13.98 -9.39
C THR A 318 18.74 -14.23 -10.84
N THR A 319 18.78 -13.18 -11.65
CA THR A 319 18.35 -13.18 -13.06
C THR A 319 19.22 -12.22 -13.86
N PRO A 320 19.44 -12.45 -15.17
CA PRO A 320 20.11 -11.50 -16.03
C PRO A 320 19.28 -10.22 -16.32
N ASP A 321 17.97 -10.23 -16.08
CA ASP A 321 17.11 -9.04 -16.19
C ASP A 321 17.21 -8.20 -14.92
N GLU A 322 18.04 -7.14 -14.96
CA GLU A 322 18.27 -6.22 -13.83
C GLU A 322 16.97 -5.55 -13.35
N LYS A 323 16.04 -5.21 -14.25
CA LYS A 323 14.77 -4.55 -13.91
C LYS A 323 13.87 -5.50 -13.14
N LEU A 324 13.82 -6.77 -13.54
CA LEU A 324 13.09 -7.80 -12.81
C LEU A 324 13.71 -8.05 -11.44
N GLY A 325 15.04 -8.22 -11.37
CA GLY A 325 15.77 -8.39 -10.12
C GLY A 325 15.51 -7.23 -9.13
N ARG A 326 15.55 -6.00 -9.63
CA ARG A 326 15.24 -4.77 -8.87
C ARG A 326 13.83 -4.77 -8.31
N MET A 327 12.82 -5.12 -9.12
CA MET A 327 11.44 -5.18 -8.65
C MET A 327 11.24 -6.28 -7.61
N VAL A 328 11.67 -7.51 -7.90
CA VAL A 328 11.42 -8.68 -7.03
C VAL A 328 12.19 -8.62 -5.71
N ASN A 329 13.44 -8.12 -5.74
CA ASN A 329 14.32 -8.16 -4.57
C ASN A 329 14.21 -6.91 -3.67
N ILE A 330 13.72 -5.77 -4.20
CA ILE A 330 13.80 -4.48 -3.48
C ILE A 330 12.44 -3.81 -3.41
N TRP A 331 11.98 -3.25 -4.52
CA TRP A 331 10.91 -2.26 -4.51
C TRP A 331 9.51 -2.84 -4.34
N ASN A 332 9.22 -3.98 -4.97
CA ASN A 332 7.92 -4.60 -4.82
C ASN A 332 7.68 -5.15 -3.40
N PRO A 333 8.61 -5.91 -2.76
CA PRO A 333 8.48 -6.31 -1.36
C PRO A 333 8.39 -5.11 -0.40
N TYR A 334 9.15 -4.04 -0.67
CA TYR A 334 9.08 -2.80 0.13
C TYR A 334 7.69 -2.16 0.04
N GLN A 335 7.14 -2.00 -1.16
CA GLN A 335 5.79 -1.47 -1.35
C GLN A 335 4.73 -2.37 -0.72
N CYS A 336 4.85 -3.70 -0.82
CA CYS A 336 3.94 -4.65 -0.18
C CYS A 336 3.88 -4.43 1.34
N MET A 337 5.03 -4.21 1.99
CA MET A 337 5.10 -3.94 3.43
C MET A 337 4.42 -2.62 3.79
N VAL A 338 4.68 -1.54 3.04
CA VAL A 338 4.04 -0.24 3.25
C VAL A 338 2.52 -0.35 3.07
N THR A 339 2.08 -1.00 2.01
CA THR A 339 0.66 -1.22 1.71
C THR A 339 -0.02 -2.06 2.80
N PHE A 340 0.63 -3.13 3.27
CA PHE A 340 0.14 -3.92 4.37
C PHE A 340 -0.04 -3.10 5.67
N ASN A 341 0.94 -2.28 6.02
CA ASN A 341 0.88 -1.48 7.25
C ASN A 341 -0.30 -0.50 7.25
N MET A 342 -0.63 0.06 6.09
CA MET A 342 -1.55 1.19 5.98
C MET A 342 -2.83 0.87 5.21
N SER A 343 -2.91 -0.27 4.52
CA SER A 343 -3.99 -0.56 3.56
C SER A 343 -4.17 0.63 2.60
N ARG A 344 -5.32 1.27 2.59
CA ARG A 344 -5.59 2.51 1.81
C ARG A 344 -5.80 3.72 2.72
N SER A 345 -5.54 3.57 4.04
CA SER A 345 -5.89 4.56 5.06
C SER A 345 -5.07 5.86 5.03
N THR A 346 -3.95 5.88 4.33
CA THR A 346 -2.98 6.99 4.35
C THR A 346 -2.43 7.30 2.96
N SER A 347 -3.28 7.22 1.95
CA SER A 347 -2.89 7.50 0.57
C SER A 347 -2.61 8.98 0.35
N MET A 348 -1.47 9.29 -0.31
CA MET A 348 -1.11 10.67 -0.66
C MET A 348 -1.99 11.23 -1.79
N PHE A 349 -2.35 10.42 -2.77
CA PHE A 349 -2.92 10.88 -4.04
C PHE A 349 -4.37 10.44 -4.28
N GLU A 350 -4.90 9.51 -3.49
CA GLU A 350 -6.24 8.97 -3.68
C GLU A 350 -7.17 9.34 -2.52
N SER A 351 -7.22 8.50 -1.49
CA SER A 351 -8.20 8.61 -0.41
C SER A 351 -7.80 9.62 0.67
N GLY A 352 -6.53 10.07 0.70
CA GLY A 352 -6.03 10.90 1.78
C GLY A 352 -6.20 10.19 3.13
N ILE A 353 -7.10 10.70 3.97
CA ILE A 353 -7.43 10.15 5.29
C ILE A 353 -8.85 9.55 5.33
N GLY A 354 -9.52 9.42 4.19
CA GLY A 354 -10.92 9.02 4.10
C GLY A 354 -11.19 7.53 4.23
N ARG A 355 -10.15 6.68 4.15
CA ARG A 355 -10.27 5.20 4.18
C ARG A 355 -9.76 4.63 5.50
N GLY A 356 -10.34 3.48 5.89
CA GLY A 356 -9.83 2.62 6.95
C GLY A 356 -8.94 1.49 6.42
N MET A 357 -8.87 0.41 7.21
CA MET A 357 -8.26 -0.86 6.80
C MET A 357 -9.34 -1.69 6.11
N GLY A 358 -9.31 -1.79 4.79
CA GLY A 358 -10.30 -2.53 4.01
C GLY A 358 -10.26 -4.02 4.30
N PHE A 359 -11.41 -4.67 4.38
CA PHE A 359 -11.54 -6.12 4.57
C PHE A 359 -10.88 -6.86 3.40
N ARG A 360 -11.36 -6.60 2.20
CA ARG A 360 -10.83 -7.11 0.93
C ARG A 360 -9.38 -6.72 0.73
N ASP A 361 -9.09 -5.43 0.86
CA ASP A 361 -7.77 -4.86 0.62
C ASP A 361 -6.70 -5.51 1.49
N SER A 362 -6.95 -5.59 2.81
CA SER A 362 -5.98 -6.17 3.75
C SER A 362 -5.79 -7.67 3.55
N SER A 363 -6.84 -8.40 3.16
CA SER A 363 -6.75 -9.83 2.83
C SER A 363 -5.91 -10.08 1.57
N GLN A 364 -6.05 -9.26 0.55
CA GLN A 364 -5.24 -9.35 -0.68
C GLN A 364 -3.79 -8.93 -0.45
N ASP A 365 -3.57 -7.90 0.36
CA ASP A 365 -2.22 -7.43 0.68
C ASP A 365 -1.36 -8.51 1.35
N LEU A 366 -1.98 -9.46 2.10
CA LEU A 366 -1.30 -10.63 2.67
C LEU A 366 -0.60 -11.49 1.60
N LEU A 367 -1.17 -11.62 0.42
CA LEU A 367 -0.62 -12.46 -0.67
C LEU A 367 0.77 -12.01 -1.09
N GLY A 368 1.08 -10.72 -0.96
CA GLY A 368 2.35 -10.15 -1.38
C GLY A 368 3.46 -10.21 -0.32
N PHE A 369 3.15 -10.51 0.97
CA PHE A 369 4.17 -10.36 2.01
C PHE A 369 4.12 -11.36 3.17
N VAL A 370 3.14 -12.27 3.20
CA VAL A 370 3.01 -13.26 4.28
C VAL A 370 4.31 -14.02 4.58
N HIS A 371 5.15 -14.24 3.59
CA HIS A 371 6.46 -14.89 3.70
C HIS A 371 7.51 -14.07 4.47
N GLN A 372 7.33 -12.76 4.61
CA GLN A 372 8.27 -11.87 5.29
C GLN A 372 8.02 -11.78 6.80
N ILE A 373 6.76 -11.60 7.20
CA ILE A 373 6.37 -11.43 8.61
C ILE A 373 5.07 -12.20 8.94
N PRO A 374 5.14 -13.53 8.99
CA PRO A 374 3.96 -14.38 9.17
C PRO A 374 3.22 -14.12 10.51
N GLU A 375 3.91 -13.70 11.54
CA GLU A 375 3.30 -13.37 12.84
C GLU A 375 2.31 -12.21 12.71
N ARG A 376 2.69 -11.13 12.01
CA ARG A 376 1.81 -9.99 11.75
C ARG A 376 0.71 -10.34 10.75
N ALA A 377 0.97 -11.26 9.84
CA ALA A 377 -0.05 -11.79 8.94
C ALA A 377 -1.15 -12.51 9.74
N ARG A 378 -0.76 -13.35 10.71
CA ARG A 378 -1.69 -14.02 11.62
C ARG A 378 -2.58 -13.04 12.38
N GLU A 379 -1.99 -12.02 12.98
CA GLU A 379 -2.73 -10.97 13.69
C GLU A 379 -3.73 -10.27 12.76
N ARG A 380 -3.30 -9.91 11.54
CA ARG A 380 -4.15 -9.22 10.56
C ARG A 380 -5.34 -10.08 10.12
N ILE A 381 -5.16 -11.39 9.91
CA ILE A 381 -6.26 -12.30 9.57
C ILE A 381 -7.32 -12.31 10.68
N LEU A 382 -6.91 -12.36 11.94
CA LEU A 382 -7.83 -12.33 13.09
C LEU A 382 -8.52 -10.96 13.25
N ASP A 383 -7.80 -9.86 13.02
CA ASP A 383 -8.39 -8.51 13.02
C ASP A 383 -9.47 -8.35 11.93
N ILE A 384 -9.22 -8.88 10.74
CA ILE A 384 -10.17 -8.87 9.62
C ILE A 384 -11.38 -9.74 9.95
N ALA A 385 -11.16 -10.98 10.38
CA ALA A 385 -12.23 -11.93 10.72
C ALA A 385 -13.15 -11.38 11.82
N ALA A 386 -12.60 -10.64 12.79
CA ALA A 386 -13.38 -10.02 13.87
C ALA A 386 -14.45 -9.01 13.39
N THR A 387 -14.34 -8.52 12.14
CA THR A 387 -15.31 -7.59 11.54
C THR A 387 -16.41 -8.28 10.73
N GLN A 388 -16.41 -9.61 10.70
CA GLN A 388 -17.40 -10.41 9.99
C GLN A 388 -18.68 -10.61 10.83
N PHE A 389 -19.83 -10.72 10.16
CA PHE A 389 -21.12 -11.05 10.77
C PHE A 389 -21.37 -12.55 10.78
N ARG A 390 -22.34 -13.01 11.59
CA ARG A 390 -22.70 -14.45 11.67
C ARG A 390 -23.20 -15.07 10.36
N ASP A 391 -23.81 -14.27 9.48
CA ASP A 391 -24.28 -14.69 8.16
C ASP A 391 -23.16 -14.75 7.11
N GLY A 392 -21.93 -14.42 7.50
CA GLY A 392 -20.74 -14.40 6.65
C GLY A 392 -20.49 -13.09 5.92
N GLY A 393 -21.42 -12.14 5.93
CA GLY A 393 -21.17 -10.78 5.48
C GLY A 393 -20.18 -10.06 6.42
N CYS A 394 -19.71 -8.89 6.06
CA CYS A 394 -18.72 -8.16 6.86
C CYS A 394 -18.81 -6.65 6.68
N TYR A 395 -18.17 -5.92 7.59
CA TYR A 395 -17.84 -4.52 7.34
C TYR A 395 -16.79 -4.44 6.23
N HIS A 396 -16.97 -3.50 5.33
CA HIS A 396 -16.01 -3.31 4.23
C HIS A 396 -14.66 -2.76 4.70
N GLN A 397 -14.62 -2.13 5.88
CA GLN A 397 -13.39 -1.66 6.52
C GLN A 397 -13.49 -1.63 8.05
N TYR A 398 -12.34 -1.53 8.71
CA TYR A 398 -12.25 -1.22 10.12
C TYR A 398 -11.33 -0.01 10.37
N GLN A 399 -11.55 0.66 11.51
CA GLN A 399 -10.77 1.81 11.92
C GLN A 399 -9.40 1.36 12.48
N PRO A 400 -8.26 1.86 11.98
CA PRO A 400 -6.92 1.32 12.33
C PRO A 400 -6.57 1.39 13.82
N LEU A 401 -7.01 2.44 14.52
CA LEU A 401 -6.68 2.66 15.92
C LEU A 401 -7.48 1.76 16.87
N THR A 402 -8.79 1.60 16.60
CA THR A 402 -9.72 0.87 17.47
C THR A 402 -9.99 -0.55 17.01
N LYS A 403 -9.64 -0.90 15.79
CA LYS A 403 -9.94 -2.16 15.12
C LYS A 403 -11.43 -2.50 15.01
N LYS A 404 -12.30 -1.49 15.11
CA LYS A 404 -13.75 -1.66 14.96
C LYS A 404 -14.19 -1.44 13.53
N GLY A 405 -15.04 -2.34 13.04
CA GLY A 405 -15.66 -2.23 11.72
C GLY A 405 -16.60 -1.01 11.64
N ASN A 406 -16.77 -0.47 10.43
CA ASN A 406 -17.68 0.64 10.15
C ASN A 406 -18.12 0.63 8.69
N ASN A 407 -19.20 1.34 8.40
CA ASN A 407 -19.80 1.50 7.07
C ASN A 407 -19.57 2.91 6.49
N ASP A 408 -18.54 3.63 6.91
CA ASP A 408 -18.26 5.00 6.45
C ASP A 408 -18.08 5.11 4.92
N ILE A 409 -17.73 4.00 4.26
CA ILE A 409 -17.53 3.90 2.81
C ILE A 409 -18.47 2.89 2.14
N GLY A 410 -19.60 2.60 2.76
CA GLY A 410 -20.58 1.61 2.30
C GLY A 410 -20.38 0.23 2.91
N GLY A 411 -21.30 -0.68 2.59
CA GLY A 411 -21.33 -2.05 3.07
C GLY A 411 -22.10 -2.97 2.11
N GLY A 412 -22.02 -4.27 2.31
CA GLY A 412 -22.73 -5.25 1.47
C GLY A 412 -22.02 -5.58 0.16
N PHE A 413 -20.69 -5.59 0.16
CA PHE A 413 -19.85 -6.05 -0.94
C PHE A 413 -19.70 -7.57 -0.86
N ASN A 414 -20.33 -8.30 -1.75
CA ASN A 414 -20.49 -9.75 -1.61
C ASN A 414 -19.25 -10.57 -2.03
N ASP A 415 -18.22 -9.94 -2.57
CA ASP A 415 -16.90 -10.57 -2.78
C ASP A 415 -16.04 -10.57 -1.50
N ASP A 416 -16.26 -9.62 -0.60
CA ASP A 416 -15.42 -9.43 0.60
C ASP A 416 -15.19 -10.72 1.40
N PRO A 417 -16.21 -11.54 1.74
CA PRO A 417 -16.00 -12.73 2.54
C PRO A 417 -15.03 -13.76 1.95
N LEU A 418 -14.98 -13.90 0.62
CA LEU A 418 -14.09 -14.88 -0.04
C LEU A 418 -12.61 -14.57 0.16
N TRP A 419 -12.27 -13.29 0.32
CA TRP A 419 -10.88 -12.88 0.52
C TRP A 419 -10.31 -13.36 1.86
N LEU A 420 -11.14 -13.55 2.88
CA LEU A 420 -10.70 -14.11 4.17
C LEU A 420 -10.21 -15.55 3.99
N ILE A 421 -10.90 -16.35 3.16
CA ILE A 421 -10.48 -17.72 2.82
C ILE A 421 -9.14 -17.69 2.10
N ALA A 422 -8.99 -16.82 1.07
CA ALA A 422 -7.76 -16.71 0.29
C ALA A 422 -6.56 -16.30 1.15
N GLY A 423 -6.72 -15.27 1.99
CA GLY A 423 -5.65 -14.78 2.88
C GLY A 423 -5.25 -15.83 3.93
N THR A 424 -6.23 -16.51 4.54
CA THR A 424 -5.97 -17.57 5.53
C THR A 424 -5.28 -18.78 4.88
N ALA A 425 -5.74 -19.20 3.69
CA ALA A 425 -5.10 -20.31 2.96
C ALA A 425 -3.65 -19.97 2.57
N ALA A 426 -3.38 -18.75 2.11
CA ALA A 426 -2.03 -18.29 1.80
C ALA A 426 -1.13 -18.35 3.05
N TYR A 427 -1.63 -17.92 4.20
CA TYR A 427 -0.92 -17.99 5.47
C TYR A 427 -0.58 -19.42 5.88
N ILE A 428 -1.58 -20.33 5.83
CA ILE A 428 -1.37 -21.73 6.22
C ILE A 428 -0.40 -22.42 5.24
N LYS A 429 -0.53 -22.19 3.93
CA LYS A 429 0.39 -22.72 2.92
C LYS A 429 1.82 -22.22 3.14
N GLU A 430 2.01 -20.98 3.57
CA GLU A 430 3.33 -20.44 3.87
C GLU A 430 3.93 -21.01 5.16
N THR A 431 3.13 -21.07 6.23
CA THR A 431 3.65 -21.35 7.58
C THR A 431 3.49 -22.80 8.04
N GLY A 432 2.48 -23.50 7.53
CA GLY A 432 2.03 -24.79 8.08
C GLY A 432 1.22 -24.66 9.38
N ASP A 433 0.89 -23.44 9.82
CA ASP A 433 0.14 -23.19 11.07
C ASP A 433 -1.35 -23.43 10.88
N PHE A 434 -1.79 -24.66 11.04
CA PHE A 434 -3.23 -24.99 11.11
C PHE A 434 -3.88 -24.60 12.45
N GLY A 435 -3.08 -24.26 13.47
CA GLY A 435 -3.59 -23.84 14.79
C GLY A 435 -4.32 -22.49 14.74
N ILE A 436 -4.10 -21.68 13.72
CA ILE A 436 -4.88 -20.46 13.50
C ILE A 436 -6.38 -20.73 13.37
N LEU A 437 -6.77 -21.86 12.82
CA LEU A 437 -8.17 -22.26 12.60
C LEU A 437 -8.98 -22.39 13.89
N ASP A 438 -8.32 -22.69 15.01
CA ASP A 438 -8.92 -22.85 16.33
C ASP A 438 -8.94 -21.54 17.13
N ALA A 439 -8.41 -20.45 16.56
CA ALA A 439 -8.38 -19.16 17.24
C ALA A 439 -9.81 -18.61 17.46
N ALA A 440 -10.15 -18.34 18.72
CA ALA A 440 -11.40 -17.69 19.05
C ALA A 440 -11.40 -16.25 18.51
N THR A 441 -12.38 -15.94 17.68
CA THR A 441 -12.48 -14.67 16.96
C THR A 441 -13.89 -14.11 17.13
N PRO A 442 -14.04 -12.84 17.48
CA PRO A 442 -15.35 -12.20 17.60
C PRO A 442 -16.09 -12.10 16.26
N TYR A 443 -17.42 -12.13 16.29
CA TYR A 443 -18.26 -11.61 15.22
C TYR A 443 -18.68 -10.19 15.54
N ASP A 444 -18.82 -9.34 14.50
CA ASP A 444 -19.27 -7.94 14.63
C ASP A 444 -18.44 -7.12 15.65
N CYS A 445 -17.15 -7.45 15.79
CA CYS A 445 -16.27 -6.87 16.82
C CYS A 445 -16.81 -7.03 18.28
N ASN A 446 -17.73 -7.96 18.52
CA ASN A 446 -18.33 -8.22 19.83
C ASN A 446 -17.58 -9.33 20.59
N PRO A 447 -16.83 -9.03 21.66
CA PRO A 447 -16.06 -10.03 22.40
C PRO A 447 -16.92 -11.09 23.09
N ASP A 448 -18.22 -10.84 23.27
CA ASP A 448 -19.15 -11.77 23.91
C ASP A 448 -19.77 -12.76 22.90
N ASP A 449 -19.53 -12.56 21.58
CA ASP A 449 -20.02 -13.42 20.49
C ASP A 449 -18.86 -13.87 19.63
N CYS A 450 -18.23 -14.99 20.00
CA CYS A 450 -17.05 -15.54 19.31
C CYS A 450 -17.37 -16.88 18.61
N GLY A 451 -16.62 -17.12 17.50
CA GLY A 451 -16.48 -18.42 16.85
C GLY A 451 -15.00 -18.75 16.66
N THR A 452 -14.69 -19.91 16.15
CA THR A 452 -13.36 -20.27 15.66
C THR A 452 -13.13 -19.63 14.30
N LEU A 453 -11.87 -19.36 13.93
CA LEU A 453 -11.57 -18.87 12.57
C LEU A 453 -12.12 -19.82 11.49
N LEU A 454 -12.12 -21.15 11.74
CA LEU A 454 -12.71 -22.10 10.79
C LEU A 454 -14.19 -21.83 10.56
N GLU A 455 -14.96 -21.51 11.63
CA GLU A 455 -16.37 -21.14 11.50
C GLU A 455 -16.55 -19.85 10.69
N HIS A 456 -15.65 -18.87 10.83
CA HIS A 456 -15.63 -17.68 9.99
C HIS A 456 -15.39 -18.00 8.51
N LEU A 457 -14.47 -18.94 8.19
CA LEU A 457 -14.23 -19.36 6.80
C LEU A 457 -15.45 -20.10 6.22
N GLU A 458 -16.09 -20.99 7.01
CA GLU A 458 -17.33 -21.65 6.60
C GLU A 458 -18.45 -20.61 6.35
N ALA A 459 -18.62 -19.63 7.26
CA ALA A 459 -19.58 -18.55 7.08
C ALA A 459 -19.31 -17.74 5.80
N SER A 460 -18.04 -17.43 5.50
CA SER A 460 -17.63 -16.76 4.23
C SER A 460 -18.07 -17.54 2.99
N PHE A 461 -17.84 -18.84 2.99
CA PHE A 461 -18.20 -19.71 1.88
C PHE A 461 -19.72 -19.78 1.69
N TYR A 462 -20.44 -20.03 2.78
CA TYR A 462 -21.90 -20.15 2.74
C TYR A 462 -22.62 -18.83 2.55
N HIS A 463 -21.98 -17.69 2.82
CA HIS A 463 -22.52 -16.39 2.42
C HIS A 463 -22.76 -16.32 0.90
N VAL A 464 -21.80 -16.80 0.10
CA VAL A 464 -21.97 -16.85 -1.36
C VAL A 464 -23.02 -17.90 -1.77
N VAL A 465 -23.00 -19.08 -1.16
CA VAL A 465 -23.95 -20.17 -1.48
C VAL A 465 -25.40 -19.78 -1.18
N ASN A 466 -25.63 -19.06 -0.07
CA ASN A 466 -26.95 -18.64 0.37
C ASN A 466 -27.46 -17.38 -0.34
N ASN A 467 -26.61 -16.66 -1.06
CA ASN A 467 -26.95 -15.43 -1.78
C ASN A 467 -26.71 -15.64 -3.29
N LYS A 468 -27.53 -16.48 -3.92
CA LYS A 468 -27.53 -16.72 -5.37
C LYS A 468 -28.79 -16.13 -6.02
N GLY A 469 -28.62 -15.63 -7.24
CA GLY A 469 -29.69 -15.07 -8.04
C GLY A 469 -30.32 -16.09 -8.98
N PRO A 470 -31.14 -15.61 -9.97
CA PRO A 470 -31.94 -16.47 -10.85
C PRO A 470 -31.13 -17.44 -11.72
N HIS A 471 -29.88 -17.11 -12.08
CA HIS A 471 -29.01 -17.98 -12.89
C HIS A 471 -28.18 -18.94 -12.02
N GLY A 472 -28.33 -18.88 -10.68
CA GLY A 472 -27.49 -19.63 -9.75
C GLY A 472 -26.09 -19.04 -9.55
N LEU A 473 -25.87 -17.83 -10.04
CA LEU A 473 -24.66 -17.03 -9.83
C LEU A 473 -24.80 -16.22 -8.53
N PRO A 474 -23.67 -15.82 -7.90
CA PRO A 474 -23.73 -15.02 -6.67
C PRO A 474 -24.34 -13.65 -6.89
N LEU A 475 -25.16 -13.19 -5.93
CA LEU A 475 -25.63 -11.80 -5.89
C LEU A 475 -24.45 -10.86 -5.69
N ILE A 476 -24.42 -9.75 -6.46
CA ILE A 476 -23.35 -8.75 -6.37
C ILE A 476 -23.39 -7.93 -5.07
N GLY A 477 -24.59 -7.79 -4.47
CA GLY A 477 -24.82 -6.91 -3.34
C GLY A 477 -24.79 -5.43 -3.75
N HIS A 478 -24.10 -4.62 -2.99
CA HIS A 478 -23.82 -3.21 -3.30
C HIS A 478 -22.93 -3.10 -4.56
N ALA A 479 -21.84 -3.83 -4.54
CA ALA A 479 -20.88 -4.05 -5.61
C ALA A 479 -20.07 -5.31 -5.31
N ASP A 480 -19.19 -5.70 -6.22
CA ASP A 480 -18.10 -6.66 -5.97
C ASP A 480 -16.75 -5.92 -5.87
N TRP A 481 -15.63 -6.58 -6.26
CA TRP A 481 -14.31 -5.95 -6.28
C TRP A 481 -14.28 -4.58 -6.99
N ASN A 482 -15.11 -4.40 -8.01
CA ASN A 482 -15.31 -3.11 -8.63
C ASN A 482 -16.38 -2.32 -7.88
N ASP A 483 -15.97 -1.55 -6.86
CA ASP A 483 -16.83 -0.73 -6.00
C ASP A 483 -17.79 0.18 -6.79
N CYS A 484 -17.46 0.45 -8.04
CA CYS A 484 -18.17 1.38 -8.90
C CYS A 484 -19.22 0.71 -9.80
N LEU A 485 -19.32 -0.63 -9.81
CA LEU A 485 -20.35 -1.36 -10.55
C LEU A 485 -21.56 -1.62 -9.64
N ASN A 486 -22.48 -0.63 -9.60
CA ASN A 486 -23.55 -0.57 -8.60
C ASN A 486 -24.90 -0.99 -9.21
N LEU A 487 -25.05 -2.26 -9.59
CA LEU A 487 -26.20 -2.78 -10.35
C LEU A 487 -27.51 -2.85 -9.56
N ASN A 488 -27.49 -2.51 -8.26
CA ASN A 488 -28.68 -2.45 -7.39
C ASN A 488 -28.89 -1.04 -6.79
N CYS A 489 -28.21 -0.01 -7.28
CA CYS A 489 -28.25 1.35 -6.74
C CYS A 489 -28.77 2.30 -7.81
N PHE A 490 -29.98 2.87 -7.61
CA PHE A 490 -30.71 3.58 -8.64
C PHE A 490 -31.12 5.00 -8.23
N SER A 491 -30.42 5.61 -7.26
CA SER A 491 -30.71 6.98 -6.86
C SER A 491 -29.94 7.99 -7.71
N ASP A 492 -30.64 9.01 -8.23
CA ASP A 492 -30.09 10.15 -8.93
C ASP A 492 -30.10 11.43 -8.08
N GLU A 493 -30.48 11.33 -6.80
CA GLU A 493 -30.53 12.44 -5.88
C GLU A 493 -29.11 12.92 -5.51
N PRO A 494 -28.76 14.21 -5.70
CA PRO A 494 -27.40 14.71 -5.47
C PRO A 494 -26.90 14.59 -4.02
N SER A 495 -27.81 14.43 -3.04
CA SER A 495 -27.49 14.24 -1.62
C SER A 495 -27.28 12.79 -1.24
N GLU A 496 -27.65 11.86 -2.09
CA GLU A 496 -27.47 10.43 -1.89
C GLU A 496 -26.16 9.94 -2.51
N SER A 497 -25.51 9.03 -1.82
CA SER A 497 -24.39 8.30 -2.38
C SER A 497 -24.87 7.30 -3.42
N PHE A 498 -24.13 7.07 -4.51
CA PHE A 498 -24.32 5.91 -5.41
C PHE A 498 -24.38 4.59 -4.64
N GLN A 499 -23.97 4.61 -3.42
CA GLN A 499 -23.94 3.47 -2.51
C GLN A 499 -25.26 3.28 -1.75
N THR A 500 -26.28 4.09 -1.96
CA THR A 500 -27.59 3.85 -1.36
C THR A 500 -28.41 2.94 -2.26
N PHE A 501 -28.99 1.91 -1.66
CA PHE A 501 -29.91 0.99 -2.35
C PHE A 501 -31.32 1.61 -2.56
N SER A 502 -31.45 2.90 -2.52
CA SER A 502 -32.74 3.57 -2.61
C SER A 502 -33.15 3.79 -4.06
N ASN A 503 -34.09 3.00 -4.52
CA ASN A 503 -34.91 3.34 -5.67
C ASN A 503 -36.34 2.92 -5.40
N PRO A 504 -37.29 3.86 -5.34
CA PRO A 504 -38.72 3.53 -5.17
C PRO A 504 -39.29 2.69 -6.33
N ASN A 505 -38.60 2.65 -7.48
CA ASN A 505 -38.98 1.89 -8.67
C ASN A 505 -38.14 0.60 -8.88
N ALA A 506 -37.18 0.32 -8.02
CA ALA A 506 -36.42 -0.92 -8.09
C ALA A 506 -37.29 -2.10 -7.64
N PRO A 507 -37.09 -3.30 -8.22
CA PRO A 507 -37.67 -4.52 -7.66
C PRO A 507 -37.31 -4.62 -6.16
N ASP A 508 -38.27 -5.03 -5.32
CA ASP A 508 -38.04 -5.24 -3.88
C ASP A 508 -36.94 -6.27 -3.61
N GLU A 509 -36.61 -7.10 -4.58
CA GLU A 509 -35.57 -8.10 -4.54
C GLU A 509 -34.33 -7.63 -5.32
N ARG A 510 -33.16 -7.61 -4.65
CA ARG A 510 -31.87 -7.28 -5.23
C ARG A 510 -31.31 -8.53 -5.89
N VAL A 511 -31.49 -8.65 -7.20
CA VAL A 511 -31.21 -9.88 -7.97
C VAL A 511 -30.02 -9.76 -8.93
N ALA A 512 -29.31 -8.63 -8.95
CA ALA A 512 -28.14 -8.50 -9.80
C ALA A 512 -27.02 -9.49 -9.37
N GLU A 513 -26.44 -10.19 -10.36
CA GLU A 513 -25.50 -11.29 -10.16
C GLU A 513 -24.11 -10.96 -10.72
N SER A 514 -23.06 -11.44 -10.05
CA SER A 514 -21.67 -11.25 -10.47
C SER A 514 -21.01 -12.53 -10.97
N VAL A 515 -20.56 -12.54 -12.21
CA VAL A 515 -19.72 -13.63 -12.76
C VAL A 515 -18.30 -13.56 -12.21
N LEU A 516 -17.81 -12.37 -11.80
CA LEU A 516 -16.54 -12.24 -11.11
C LEU A 516 -16.56 -13.00 -9.77
N ILE A 517 -17.57 -12.77 -8.91
CA ILE A 517 -17.69 -13.49 -7.63
C ILE A 517 -17.83 -15.00 -7.86
N ALA A 518 -18.54 -15.41 -8.90
CA ALA A 518 -18.64 -16.83 -9.27
C ALA A 518 -17.26 -17.42 -9.63
N GLY A 519 -16.47 -16.72 -10.44
CA GLY A 519 -15.10 -17.08 -10.77
C GLY A 519 -14.20 -17.15 -9.53
N MET A 520 -14.30 -16.16 -8.63
CA MET A 520 -13.60 -16.14 -7.34
C MET A 520 -13.98 -17.35 -6.48
N PHE A 521 -15.26 -17.68 -6.40
CA PHE A 521 -15.75 -18.82 -5.62
C PHE A 521 -15.16 -20.15 -6.11
N VAL A 522 -15.08 -20.34 -7.44
CA VAL A 522 -14.47 -21.55 -8.04
C VAL A 522 -12.94 -21.56 -7.85
N ALA A 523 -12.28 -20.40 -7.84
CA ALA A 523 -10.84 -20.29 -7.65
C ALA A 523 -10.39 -20.46 -6.18
N ILE A 524 -11.15 -19.91 -5.23
CA ILE A 524 -10.81 -19.83 -3.80
C ILE A 524 -11.46 -20.99 -2.99
N GLY A 525 -12.67 -21.38 -3.35
CA GLY A 525 -13.42 -22.44 -2.64
C GLY A 525 -12.64 -23.75 -2.42
N PRO A 526 -11.83 -24.24 -3.38
CA PRO A 526 -11.00 -25.42 -3.21
C PRO A 526 -10.02 -25.34 -2.04
N ASP A 527 -9.61 -24.14 -1.63
CA ASP A 527 -8.75 -23.95 -0.46
C ASP A 527 -9.49 -24.29 0.85
N LEU A 528 -10.77 -23.90 0.97
CA LEU A 528 -11.57 -24.33 2.13
C LEU A 528 -11.80 -25.83 2.13
N VAL A 529 -12.09 -26.44 0.98
CA VAL A 529 -12.21 -27.90 0.84
C VAL A 529 -10.94 -28.60 1.33
N ALA A 530 -9.78 -28.10 0.92
CA ALA A 530 -8.49 -28.65 1.34
C ALA A 530 -8.24 -28.51 2.86
N ILE A 531 -8.65 -27.40 3.45
CA ILE A 531 -8.59 -27.15 4.91
C ILE A 531 -9.50 -28.15 5.64
N LEU A 532 -10.76 -28.27 5.22
CA LEU A 532 -11.74 -29.17 5.84
C LEU A 532 -11.29 -30.64 5.80
N ARG A 533 -10.76 -31.13 4.66
CA ARG A 533 -10.20 -32.47 4.56
C ARG A 533 -9.04 -32.71 5.52
N ARG A 534 -8.12 -31.72 5.66
CA ARG A 534 -6.99 -31.84 6.60
C ARG A 534 -7.41 -31.78 8.06
N ARG A 535 -8.61 -31.27 8.33
CA ARG A 535 -9.25 -31.31 9.66
C ARG A 535 -10.10 -32.58 9.86
N GLY A 536 -10.18 -33.49 8.88
CA GLY A 536 -11.00 -34.71 8.96
C GLY A 536 -12.50 -34.44 8.86
N LEU A 537 -12.90 -33.31 8.27
CA LEU A 537 -14.30 -32.90 8.09
C LEU A 537 -14.75 -33.20 6.65
N ASP A 538 -14.63 -34.47 6.24
CA ASP A 538 -14.82 -34.90 4.86
C ASP A 538 -16.25 -34.67 4.34
N ASP A 539 -17.28 -34.88 5.16
CA ASP A 539 -18.67 -34.62 4.76
C ASP A 539 -18.91 -33.15 4.42
N LYS A 540 -18.30 -32.21 5.21
CA LYS A 540 -18.36 -30.80 4.93
C LYS A 540 -17.56 -30.43 3.66
N ALA A 541 -16.40 -31.03 3.49
CA ALA A 541 -15.57 -30.84 2.30
C ALA A 541 -16.28 -31.27 1.03
N ASP A 542 -16.98 -32.43 1.07
CA ASP A 542 -17.77 -32.93 -0.06
C ASP A 542 -19.00 -32.07 -0.36
N ALA A 543 -19.63 -31.50 0.67
CA ALA A 543 -20.72 -30.55 0.49
C ALA A 543 -20.21 -29.24 -0.18
N CYS A 544 -19.10 -28.72 0.27
CA CYS A 544 -18.47 -27.52 -0.37
C CYS A 544 -18.06 -27.80 -1.82
N GLN A 545 -17.48 -28.98 -2.10
CA GLN A 545 -17.10 -29.35 -3.47
C GLN A 545 -18.30 -29.38 -4.43
N LYS A 546 -19.45 -29.88 -3.98
CA LYS A 546 -20.69 -29.89 -4.80
C LYS A 546 -21.14 -28.46 -5.16
N GLU A 547 -21.04 -27.52 -4.23
CA GLU A 547 -21.40 -26.13 -4.49
C GLU A 547 -20.43 -25.49 -5.49
N ILE A 548 -19.12 -25.81 -5.40
CA ILE A 548 -18.09 -25.34 -6.35
C ILE A 548 -18.38 -25.91 -7.75
N ASP A 549 -18.68 -27.18 -7.86
CA ASP A 549 -19.00 -27.84 -9.13
C ASP A 549 -20.27 -27.23 -9.76
N ALA A 550 -21.32 -26.99 -8.96
CA ALA A 550 -22.54 -26.34 -9.40
C ALA A 550 -22.32 -24.91 -9.88
N MET A 551 -21.43 -24.15 -9.19
CA MET A 551 -21.06 -22.79 -9.60
C MET A 551 -20.30 -22.80 -10.92
N ASN A 552 -19.36 -23.73 -11.09
CA ASN A 552 -18.65 -23.90 -12.37
C ASN A 552 -19.60 -24.21 -13.53
N GLU A 553 -20.61 -25.06 -13.32
CA GLU A 553 -21.66 -25.35 -14.31
C GLU A 553 -22.49 -24.09 -14.62
N ALA A 554 -22.86 -23.28 -13.62
CA ALA A 554 -23.62 -22.06 -13.80
C ALA A 554 -22.81 -21.02 -14.63
N ILE A 555 -21.49 -20.84 -14.36
CA ILE A 555 -20.63 -19.97 -15.18
C ILE A 555 -20.60 -20.44 -16.64
N LEU A 556 -20.44 -21.75 -16.89
CA LEU A 556 -20.35 -22.28 -18.25
C LEU A 556 -21.67 -22.18 -19.01
N ARG A 557 -22.81 -22.26 -18.31
CA ARG A 557 -24.16 -22.21 -18.91
C ARG A 557 -24.61 -20.76 -19.18
N ASP A 558 -24.47 -19.86 -18.16
CA ASP A 558 -25.05 -18.52 -18.19
C ASP A 558 -23.98 -17.42 -18.21
N GLY A 559 -22.77 -17.68 -17.71
CA GLY A 559 -21.66 -16.74 -17.70
C GLY A 559 -20.83 -16.70 -18.98
N TRP A 560 -21.06 -17.57 -19.98
CA TRP A 560 -20.30 -17.65 -21.22
C TRP A 560 -21.04 -17.03 -22.42
N ASP A 561 -20.45 -16.05 -23.09
CA ASP A 561 -21.05 -15.33 -24.21
C ASP A 561 -20.55 -15.74 -25.61
N GLY A 562 -19.96 -16.95 -25.70
CA GLY A 562 -19.45 -17.52 -26.95
C GLY A 562 -18.02 -17.17 -27.29
N GLU A 563 -17.50 -16.04 -26.85
CA GLU A 563 -16.11 -15.60 -27.05
C GLU A 563 -15.40 -15.23 -25.74
N TRP A 564 -16.14 -14.80 -24.70
CA TRP A 564 -15.60 -14.43 -23.39
C TRP A 564 -16.63 -14.63 -22.27
N PHE A 565 -16.23 -14.51 -21.01
CA PHE A 565 -17.14 -14.55 -19.86
C PHE A 565 -17.80 -13.17 -19.67
N VAL A 566 -19.13 -13.16 -19.53
CA VAL A 566 -19.88 -11.92 -19.22
C VAL A 566 -19.46 -11.37 -17.85
N ARG A 567 -19.70 -10.10 -17.60
CA ARG A 567 -19.32 -9.46 -16.34
C ARG A 567 -20.32 -9.72 -15.22
N ALA A 568 -21.61 -9.57 -15.53
CA ALA A 568 -22.69 -9.61 -14.56
C ALA A 568 -24.06 -9.72 -15.27
N TYR A 569 -25.10 -9.93 -14.44
CA TYR A 569 -26.48 -9.64 -14.79
C TYR A 569 -26.98 -8.50 -13.90
N ASP A 570 -27.67 -7.52 -14.49
CA ASP A 570 -28.25 -6.40 -13.75
C ASP A 570 -29.53 -6.82 -12.99
N ALA A 571 -30.13 -5.88 -12.24
CA ALA A 571 -31.36 -6.12 -11.47
C ALA A 571 -32.58 -6.42 -12.35
N PHE A 572 -32.50 -6.22 -13.66
CA PHE A 572 -33.57 -6.47 -14.64
C PHE A 572 -33.32 -7.75 -15.46
N GLY A 573 -32.19 -8.45 -15.21
CA GLY A 573 -31.80 -9.66 -15.92
C GLY A 573 -31.07 -9.41 -17.25
N HIS A 574 -30.61 -8.19 -17.53
CA HIS A 574 -29.80 -7.89 -18.71
C HIS A 574 -28.33 -8.25 -18.44
N LYS A 575 -27.67 -8.76 -19.48
CA LYS A 575 -26.24 -9.04 -19.42
C LYS A 575 -25.40 -7.77 -19.43
N ILE A 576 -24.44 -7.68 -18.55
CA ILE A 576 -23.36 -6.69 -18.52
C ILE A 576 -22.06 -7.37 -18.95
N GLY A 577 -21.28 -6.73 -19.80
CA GLY A 577 -20.04 -7.30 -20.33
C GLY A 577 -20.29 -8.37 -21.40
N SER A 578 -21.35 -8.22 -22.19
CA SER A 578 -21.75 -9.08 -23.31
C SER A 578 -21.55 -8.37 -24.65
N LYS A 579 -21.36 -9.15 -25.70
CA LYS A 579 -21.39 -8.64 -27.09
C LYS A 579 -22.71 -7.94 -27.45
N GLU A 580 -23.77 -8.17 -26.69
CA GLU A 580 -25.08 -7.53 -26.85
C GLU A 580 -25.09 -6.08 -26.36
N CYS A 581 -24.17 -5.69 -25.47
CA CYS A 581 -24.04 -4.32 -24.96
C CYS A 581 -23.51 -3.37 -26.04
N GLU A 582 -23.86 -2.08 -25.98
CA GLU A 582 -23.28 -1.05 -26.86
C GLU A 582 -21.89 -0.63 -26.36
N ASP A 583 -21.78 -0.20 -25.11
CA ASP A 583 -20.55 0.07 -24.41
C ASP A 583 -20.31 -1.02 -23.33
N GLY A 584 -19.10 -1.14 -22.77
CA GLY A 584 -18.79 -2.14 -21.78
C GLY A 584 -19.00 -3.59 -22.23
N LYS A 585 -18.66 -3.94 -23.48
CA LYS A 585 -18.89 -5.30 -24.03
C LYS A 585 -18.06 -6.38 -23.39
N ILE A 586 -16.84 -6.07 -22.98
CA ILE A 586 -15.92 -7.01 -22.34
C ILE A 586 -15.22 -6.35 -21.16
N TYR A 587 -15.10 -7.09 -20.07
CA TYR A 587 -14.43 -6.69 -18.85
C TYR A 587 -13.33 -7.68 -18.50
N ILE A 588 -12.25 -7.19 -17.87
CA ILE A 588 -11.07 -7.97 -17.51
C ILE A 588 -11.34 -8.94 -16.34
N GLU A 589 -12.16 -8.54 -15.37
CA GLU A 589 -12.28 -9.19 -14.07
C GLU A 589 -12.77 -10.63 -14.16
N SER A 590 -13.87 -10.87 -14.89
CA SER A 590 -14.42 -12.23 -15.06
C SER A 590 -13.48 -13.13 -15.84
N GLN A 591 -12.77 -12.62 -16.85
CA GLN A 591 -11.82 -13.43 -17.62
C GLN A 591 -10.70 -13.94 -16.70
N GLY A 592 -10.10 -13.08 -15.88
CA GLY A 592 -9.02 -13.45 -14.98
C GLY A 592 -9.43 -14.53 -13.99
N TYR A 593 -10.47 -14.27 -13.20
CA TYR A 593 -10.85 -15.19 -12.11
C TYR A 593 -11.47 -16.50 -12.59
N CYS A 594 -12.31 -16.50 -13.62
CA CYS A 594 -12.84 -17.73 -14.16
C CYS A 594 -11.72 -18.67 -14.64
N ILE A 595 -10.72 -18.12 -15.36
CA ILE A 595 -9.59 -18.93 -15.86
C ILE A 595 -8.66 -19.37 -14.73
N MET A 596 -8.37 -18.50 -13.74
CA MET A 596 -7.62 -18.87 -12.55
C MET A 596 -8.28 -20.01 -11.77
N GLY A 597 -9.61 -20.06 -11.73
CA GLY A 597 -10.41 -21.16 -11.19
C GLY A 597 -10.47 -22.42 -12.07
N GLY A 598 -9.86 -22.38 -13.25
CA GLY A 598 -9.84 -23.51 -14.20
C GLY A 598 -11.08 -23.60 -15.09
N VAL A 599 -12.00 -22.62 -15.03
CA VAL A 599 -13.22 -22.60 -15.85
C VAL A 599 -12.85 -22.46 -17.32
N GLY A 600 -13.35 -23.34 -18.16
CA GLY A 600 -13.15 -23.30 -19.60
C GLY A 600 -11.75 -23.70 -20.09
N VAL A 601 -10.84 -24.15 -19.21
CA VAL A 601 -9.48 -24.59 -19.59
C VAL A 601 -9.51 -25.88 -20.40
N LYS A 602 -10.37 -26.84 -20.02
CA LYS A 602 -10.42 -28.17 -20.66
C LYS A 602 -11.11 -28.16 -22.04
N ASP A 603 -11.98 -27.19 -22.29
CA ASP A 603 -12.81 -27.13 -23.50
C ASP A 603 -12.47 -25.96 -24.44
N GLY A 604 -11.31 -25.29 -24.17
CA GLY A 604 -10.76 -24.22 -25.01
C GLY A 604 -11.43 -22.85 -24.86
N LYS A 605 -12.40 -22.69 -23.94
CA LYS A 605 -13.05 -21.40 -23.68
C LYS A 605 -12.08 -20.40 -23.03
N ALA A 606 -11.18 -20.88 -22.15
CA ALA A 606 -10.15 -20.05 -21.52
C ALA A 606 -9.23 -19.40 -22.56
N GLU A 607 -8.73 -20.18 -23.51
CA GLU A 607 -7.91 -19.68 -24.64
C GLU A 607 -8.67 -18.60 -25.43
N LYS A 608 -9.91 -18.89 -25.77
CA LYS A 608 -10.76 -17.96 -26.54
C LYS A 608 -11.05 -16.65 -25.79
N ALA A 609 -11.25 -16.73 -24.48
CA ALA A 609 -11.43 -15.55 -23.63
C ALA A 609 -10.15 -14.69 -23.57
N LEU A 610 -8.97 -15.32 -23.44
CA LEU A 610 -7.69 -14.61 -23.49
C LEU A 610 -7.39 -14.00 -24.86
N GLU A 611 -7.76 -14.66 -25.95
CA GLU A 611 -7.71 -14.05 -27.30
C GLU A 611 -8.57 -12.80 -27.38
N SER A 612 -9.77 -12.83 -26.77
CA SER A 612 -10.68 -11.67 -26.73
C SER A 612 -10.11 -10.54 -25.86
N VAL A 613 -9.49 -10.84 -24.72
CA VAL A 613 -8.76 -9.86 -23.89
C VAL A 613 -7.64 -9.21 -24.71
N HIS A 614 -6.82 -10.02 -25.39
CA HIS A 614 -5.75 -9.54 -26.25
C HIS A 614 -6.27 -8.61 -27.37
N LYS A 615 -7.33 -9.02 -28.02
CA LYS A 615 -7.93 -8.27 -29.16
C LYS A 615 -8.55 -6.95 -28.75
N TYR A 616 -9.25 -6.90 -27.61
CA TYR A 616 -10.13 -5.77 -27.26
C TYR A 616 -9.57 -4.91 -26.13
N LEU A 617 -8.89 -5.49 -25.13
CA LEU A 617 -8.49 -4.81 -23.90
C LEU A 617 -7.00 -4.47 -23.84
N GLU A 618 -6.15 -5.21 -24.54
CA GLU A 618 -4.70 -5.02 -24.45
C GLU A 618 -4.24 -3.70 -25.09
N THR A 619 -3.29 -3.06 -24.43
CA THR A 619 -2.59 -1.85 -24.91
C THR A 619 -1.10 -1.95 -24.65
N LYS A 620 -0.32 -1.05 -25.23
CA LYS A 620 1.15 -0.99 -24.96
C LYS A 620 1.52 -0.66 -23.53
N HIS A 621 0.58 -0.21 -22.69
CA HIS A 621 0.80 0.18 -21.29
C HIS A 621 0.13 -0.75 -20.28
N GLY A 622 -0.47 -1.82 -20.72
CA GLY A 622 -1.22 -2.79 -19.93
C GLY A 622 -2.60 -3.05 -20.50
N ILE A 623 -3.46 -3.71 -19.74
CA ILE A 623 -4.80 -4.13 -20.13
C ILE A 623 -5.81 -3.16 -19.52
N VAL A 624 -6.70 -2.56 -20.34
CA VAL A 624 -7.79 -1.70 -19.85
C VAL A 624 -8.88 -2.55 -19.18
N LEU A 625 -9.58 -1.96 -18.22
CA LEU A 625 -10.56 -2.68 -17.41
C LEU A 625 -11.75 -3.17 -18.24
N LEU A 626 -12.23 -2.35 -19.18
CA LEU A 626 -13.36 -2.67 -20.04
C LEU A 626 -13.26 -2.01 -21.43
N GLN A 627 -14.05 -2.47 -22.39
CA GLN A 627 -14.20 -1.84 -23.72
C GLN A 627 -15.54 -2.17 -24.35
N PRO A 628 -16.13 -1.26 -25.18
CA PRO A 628 -15.82 0.17 -25.28
C PRO A 628 -16.06 0.91 -23.96
N ALA A 629 -15.38 2.05 -23.77
CA ALA A 629 -15.63 2.92 -22.61
C ALA A 629 -17.04 3.50 -22.64
N TYR A 630 -17.65 3.65 -21.47
CA TYR A 630 -18.91 4.36 -21.32
C TYR A 630 -18.73 5.85 -21.62
N LYS A 631 -19.59 6.39 -22.48
CA LYS A 631 -19.53 7.78 -22.93
C LYS A 631 -20.49 8.69 -22.16
N GLU A 632 -21.51 8.09 -21.55
CA GLU A 632 -22.57 8.75 -20.79
C GLU A 632 -22.76 8.06 -19.45
N TYR A 633 -23.35 8.77 -18.49
CA TYR A 633 -23.74 8.20 -17.22
C TYR A 633 -24.98 7.32 -17.37
N HIS A 634 -24.92 6.12 -16.83
CA HIS A 634 -25.97 5.13 -16.78
C HIS A 634 -26.33 4.84 -15.34
N LEU A 635 -27.51 5.25 -14.92
CA LEU A 635 -27.98 5.08 -13.55
C LEU A 635 -27.98 3.60 -13.11
N GLU A 636 -28.36 2.70 -14.00
CA GLU A 636 -28.41 1.26 -13.79
C GLU A 636 -27.05 0.56 -13.67
N LEU A 637 -25.98 1.25 -14.01
CA LEU A 637 -24.60 0.75 -13.90
C LEU A 637 -23.83 1.36 -12.73
N GLY A 638 -24.23 2.55 -12.29
CA GLY A 638 -23.61 3.28 -11.21
C GLY A 638 -22.32 4.02 -11.58
N GLU A 639 -21.43 4.19 -10.62
CA GLU A 639 -20.23 5.03 -10.71
C GLU A 639 -19.28 4.65 -11.85
N VAL A 640 -19.25 3.40 -12.30
CA VAL A 640 -18.39 2.95 -13.40
C VAL A 640 -18.59 3.79 -14.65
N SER A 641 -19.81 4.24 -14.92
CA SER A 641 -20.16 5.07 -16.07
C SER A 641 -20.01 6.58 -15.82
N SER A 642 -19.76 7.01 -14.59
CA SER A 642 -19.57 8.43 -14.24
C SER A 642 -18.14 8.93 -14.51
N TYR A 643 -17.15 8.06 -14.53
CA TYR A 643 -15.77 8.45 -14.84
C TYR A 643 -15.59 8.79 -16.31
N PRO A 644 -14.74 9.76 -16.64
CA PRO A 644 -14.38 10.04 -18.03
C PRO A 644 -13.77 8.80 -18.70
N PRO A 645 -14.02 8.58 -20.02
CA PRO A 645 -13.44 7.47 -20.77
C PRO A 645 -11.92 7.37 -20.61
N GLY A 646 -11.43 6.18 -20.32
CA GLY A 646 -10.01 5.90 -20.10
C GLY A 646 -9.49 6.19 -18.68
N TYR A 647 -10.38 6.55 -17.75
CA TYR A 647 -9.99 6.82 -16.35
C TYR A 647 -10.65 5.86 -15.38
N LYS A 648 -9.88 5.52 -14.30
CA LYS A 648 -10.36 4.68 -13.22
C LYS A 648 -11.04 3.41 -13.79
N GLU A 649 -12.20 3.08 -13.29
CA GLU A 649 -12.95 1.89 -13.69
C GLU A 649 -13.57 2.00 -15.09
N ASN A 650 -13.72 3.20 -15.65
CA ASN A 650 -14.24 3.39 -17.01
C ASN A 650 -13.12 3.29 -18.07
N ALA A 651 -12.71 2.07 -18.40
CA ALA A 651 -11.69 1.77 -19.42
C ALA A 651 -10.27 2.30 -19.12
N GLY A 652 -9.95 2.64 -17.86
CA GLY A 652 -8.57 2.82 -17.40
C GLY A 652 -7.81 1.49 -17.37
N ILE A 653 -6.48 1.54 -17.38
CA ILE A 653 -5.63 0.40 -17.06
C ILE A 653 -5.56 0.34 -15.54
N PHE A 654 -6.39 -0.50 -14.93
CA PHE A 654 -6.38 -0.68 -13.49
C PHE A 654 -5.32 -1.74 -13.17
N CYS A 655 -4.18 -1.28 -12.61
CA CYS A 655 -3.00 -2.15 -12.47
C CYS A 655 -3.19 -3.28 -11.47
N HIS A 656 -4.22 -3.22 -10.62
CA HIS A 656 -4.54 -4.22 -9.62
C HIS A 656 -5.06 -5.53 -10.24
N ASN A 657 -5.90 -5.46 -11.28
CA ASN A 657 -6.48 -6.64 -11.90
C ASN A 657 -5.75 -7.14 -13.16
N ASN A 658 -4.77 -6.40 -13.67
CA ASN A 658 -3.88 -6.89 -14.71
C ASN A 658 -3.17 -8.20 -14.33
N PRO A 659 -2.65 -8.40 -13.09
CA PRO A 659 -2.09 -9.66 -12.62
C PRO A 659 -3.03 -10.87 -12.74
N TRP A 660 -4.35 -10.68 -12.67
CA TRP A 660 -5.30 -11.80 -12.81
C TRP A 660 -5.25 -12.40 -14.23
N ILE A 661 -5.08 -11.56 -15.25
CA ILE A 661 -4.86 -12.04 -16.63
C ILE A 661 -3.47 -12.64 -16.77
N ILE A 662 -2.44 -12.05 -16.14
CA ILE A 662 -1.09 -12.65 -16.16
C ILE A 662 -1.11 -14.05 -15.55
N ALA A 663 -1.81 -14.25 -14.43
CA ALA A 663 -2.02 -15.57 -13.84
C ALA A 663 -2.80 -16.50 -14.79
N ALA A 664 -3.88 -16.02 -15.42
CA ALA A 664 -4.67 -16.78 -16.39
C ALA A 664 -3.83 -17.22 -17.60
N GLU A 665 -2.96 -16.37 -18.14
CA GLU A 665 -2.02 -16.73 -19.21
C GLU A 665 -1.08 -17.86 -18.78
N THR A 666 -0.60 -17.84 -17.53
CA THR A 666 0.24 -18.94 -17.02
C THR A 666 -0.54 -20.24 -16.82
N VAL A 667 -1.83 -20.17 -16.48
CA VAL A 667 -2.69 -21.36 -16.33
C VAL A 667 -2.79 -22.12 -17.65
N VAL A 668 -2.87 -21.42 -18.78
CA VAL A 668 -2.89 -22.03 -20.13
C VAL A 668 -1.49 -22.21 -20.74
N GLY A 669 -0.41 -21.80 -20.07
CA GLY A 669 0.97 -22.07 -20.45
C GLY A 669 1.64 -20.97 -21.30
N HIS A 670 1.07 -19.80 -21.39
CA HIS A 670 1.57 -18.67 -22.21
C HIS A 670 2.61 -17.82 -21.47
N GLY A 671 3.81 -18.38 -21.18
CA GLY A 671 4.86 -17.71 -20.41
C GLY A 671 5.38 -16.41 -21.05
N ASP A 672 5.55 -16.40 -22.37
CA ASP A 672 5.99 -15.19 -23.09
C ASP A 672 5.03 -14.02 -22.89
N ARG A 673 3.73 -14.28 -23.05
CA ARG A 673 2.68 -13.27 -22.92
C ARG A 673 2.52 -12.80 -21.47
N ALA A 674 2.57 -13.75 -20.54
CA ALA A 674 2.48 -13.43 -19.10
C ALA A 674 3.58 -12.45 -18.67
N PHE A 675 4.83 -12.69 -19.07
CA PHE A 675 5.94 -11.81 -18.72
C PHE A 675 5.90 -10.46 -19.47
N ASP A 676 5.50 -10.45 -20.74
CA ASP A 676 5.31 -9.21 -21.50
C ASP A 676 4.27 -8.31 -20.82
N LEU A 677 3.10 -8.85 -20.44
CA LEU A 677 2.06 -8.10 -19.73
C LEU A 677 2.55 -7.59 -18.36
N TYR A 678 3.30 -8.41 -17.60
CA TYR A 678 3.92 -7.98 -16.35
C TYR A 678 4.84 -6.77 -16.55
N SER A 679 5.71 -6.82 -17.55
CA SER A 679 6.70 -5.77 -17.81
C SER A 679 6.06 -4.42 -18.20
N ARG A 680 4.85 -4.43 -18.78
CA ARG A 680 4.17 -3.20 -19.23
C ARG A 680 3.69 -2.32 -18.08
N ILE A 681 3.38 -2.91 -16.92
CA ILE A 681 2.89 -2.17 -15.73
C ILE A 681 3.94 -2.05 -14.63
N ALA A 682 5.00 -2.88 -14.65
CA ALA A 682 6.04 -2.87 -13.63
C ALA A 682 6.88 -1.58 -13.69
N PRO A 683 7.02 -0.83 -12.57
CA PRO A 683 7.58 0.53 -12.56
C PRO A 683 9.00 0.62 -13.14
N ALA A 684 9.90 -0.30 -12.81
CA ALA A 684 11.28 -0.29 -13.31
C ALA A 684 11.37 -0.36 -14.84
N TYR A 685 10.37 -0.91 -15.53
CA TYR A 685 10.30 -0.94 -16.99
C TYR A 685 9.71 0.34 -17.58
N ARG A 686 9.20 1.25 -16.74
CA ARG A 686 8.57 2.52 -17.15
C ARG A 686 9.44 3.75 -16.85
N GLU A 687 10.62 3.57 -16.27
CA GLU A 687 11.53 4.66 -15.90
C GLU A 687 11.88 5.56 -17.09
N GLU A 688 12.08 4.99 -18.26
CA GLU A 688 12.44 5.73 -19.50
C GLU A 688 11.35 6.70 -19.97
N ILE A 689 10.12 6.48 -19.54
CA ILE A 689 8.93 7.31 -19.87
C ILE A 689 8.39 8.05 -18.65
N SER A 690 9.25 8.41 -17.68
CA SER A 690 8.83 9.09 -16.44
C SER A 690 8.11 10.40 -16.67
N ASP A 691 8.41 11.13 -17.76
CA ASP A 691 7.69 12.33 -18.17
C ASP A 691 6.25 12.08 -18.60
N LEU A 692 5.94 10.90 -19.16
CA LEU A 692 4.58 10.45 -19.46
C LEU A 692 3.94 9.78 -18.23
N HIS A 693 4.68 8.88 -17.58
CA HIS A 693 4.19 8.10 -16.42
C HIS A 693 3.88 9.00 -15.21
N LYS A 694 4.71 9.99 -14.94
CA LYS A 694 4.65 11.03 -13.91
C LYS A 694 4.75 10.57 -12.47
N MET A 695 4.25 9.36 -12.12
CA MET A 695 4.40 8.77 -10.80
C MET A 695 5.80 8.19 -10.61
N GLU A 696 6.10 7.81 -9.38
CA GLU A 696 7.39 7.26 -8.98
C GLU A 696 7.75 6.03 -9.82
N PRO A 697 8.97 5.95 -10.41
CA PRO A 697 9.39 4.81 -11.21
C PRO A 697 9.85 3.60 -10.38
N TYR A 698 9.79 3.68 -9.06
CA TYR A 698 10.20 2.62 -8.14
C TYR A 698 9.03 1.88 -7.47
N VAL A 699 7.79 2.36 -7.60
CA VAL A 699 6.60 1.72 -7.01
C VAL A 699 5.44 1.65 -7.99
N TYR A 700 4.59 0.64 -7.81
CA TYR A 700 3.38 0.49 -8.61
C TYR A 700 2.37 1.59 -8.34
N SER A 701 1.66 1.97 -9.38
CA SER A 701 0.49 2.84 -9.32
C SER A 701 -0.79 2.01 -9.35
N GLN A 702 -1.90 2.56 -8.84
CA GLN A 702 -3.22 1.94 -8.92
C GLN A 702 -3.70 1.84 -10.37
N MET A 703 -3.55 2.94 -11.12
CA MET A 703 -4.03 3.02 -12.50
C MET A 703 -3.07 3.76 -13.43
N ILE A 704 -3.20 3.44 -14.71
CA ILE A 704 -2.61 4.15 -15.84
C ILE A 704 -3.77 4.55 -16.76
N ALA A 705 -3.77 5.78 -17.25
CA ALA A 705 -4.80 6.26 -18.19
C ALA A 705 -4.87 5.37 -19.43
N GLY A 706 -6.08 4.90 -19.74
CA GLY A 706 -6.37 4.01 -20.85
C GLY A 706 -6.36 4.70 -22.22
N LYS A 707 -6.55 3.91 -23.27
CA LYS A 707 -6.45 4.37 -24.68
C LYS A 707 -7.49 5.45 -25.08
N ASP A 708 -8.59 5.54 -24.34
CA ASP A 708 -9.66 6.52 -24.58
C ASP A 708 -9.39 7.86 -23.87
N ALA A 709 -8.40 7.92 -22.98
CA ALA A 709 -8.00 9.13 -22.27
C ALA A 709 -7.03 9.98 -23.10
N LYS A 710 -7.16 11.32 -22.99
CA LYS A 710 -6.25 12.27 -23.67
C LYS A 710 -4.78 12.12 -23.27
N ASN A 711 -4.52 11.67 -22.06
CA ASN A 711 -3.20 11.46 -21.48
C ASN A 711 -2.86 9.96 -21.36
N PHE A 712 -3.21 9.16 -22.34
CA PHE A 712 -2.95 7.72 -22.43
C PHE A 712 -1.51 7.38 -21.98
N GLY A 713 -1.37 6.52 -20.99
CA GLY A 713 -0.10 6.09 -20.42
C GLY A 713 0.35 6.87 -19.17
N GLN A 714 -0.36 7.94 -18.77
CA GLN A 714 -0.09 8.64 -17.52
C GLN A 714 -0.64 7.83 -16.34
N ALA A 715 0.21 7.57 -15.34
CA ALA A 715 -0.19 6.90 -14.10
C ALA A 715 -0.77 7.85 -13.06
N LYS A 716 -1.50 7.26 -12.09
CA LYS A 716 -2.03 7.94 -10.89
C LYS A 716 -2.06 7.00 -9.69
N ASN A 717 -2.13 7.61 -8.49
CA ASN A 717 -2.35 6.93 -7.23
C ASN A 717 -1.29 5.85 -6.95
N SER A 718 -0.05 6.29 -6.79
CA SER A 718 1.07 5.42 -6.42
C SER A 718 1.00 4.94 -4.97
N TRP A 719 1.77 3.91 -4.62
CA TRP A 719 2.01 3.34 -3.31
C TRP A 719 0.89 2.47 -2.75
N LEU A 720 -0.16 3.04 -2.17
CA LEU A 720 -1.19 2.28 -1.44
C LEU A 720 -2.21 1.68 -2.41
N THR A 721 -1.86 0.55 -2.97
CA THR A 721 -2.66 -0.20 -3.94
C THR A 721 -2.39 -1.69 -3.84
N GLY A 722 -3.42 -2.51 -4.01
CA GLY A 722 -3.28 -3.97 -4.13
C GLY A 722 -2.44 -4.43 -5.33
N THR A 723 -2.14 -3.51 -6.25
CA THR A 723 -1.24 -3.77 -7.39
C THR A 723 0.09 -4.35 -6.95
N ALA A 724 0.68 -3.84 -5.85
CA ALA A 724 1.97 -4.31 -5.35
C ALA A 724 1.92 -5.78 -4.92
N ALA A 725 0.94 -6.14 -4.09
CA ALA A 725 0.77 -7.50 -3.60
C ALA A 725 0.47 -8.48 -4.74
N TRP A 726 -0.46 -8.13 -5.63
CA TRP A 726 -0.80 -8.97 -6.77
C TRP A 726 0.35 -9.17 -7.76
N ASN A 727 1.16 -8.13 -8.04
CA ASN A 727 2.32 -8.28 -8.91
C ASN A 727 3.43 -9.12 -8.26
N PHE A 728 3.65 -9.00 -6.93
CA PHE A 728 4.57 -9.90 -6.24
C PHE A 728 4.07 -11.35 -6.26
N TYR A 729 2.77 -11.54 -5.99
CA TYR A 729 2.13 -12.85 -6.00
C TYR A 729 2.20 -13.52 -7.38
N VAL A 730 1.91 -12.78 -8.44
CA VAL A 730 1.90 -13.35 -9.78
C VAL A 730 3.32 -13.63 -10.30
N ILE A 731 4.28 -12.71 -10.05
CA ILE A 731 5.65 -12.96 -10.52
C ILE A 731 6.29 -14.14 -9.76
N SER A 732 6.13 -14.22 -8.43
CA SER A 732 6.73 -15.28 -7.62
C SER A 732 6.04 -16.64 -7.82
N ASN A 733 4.70 -16.69 -7.76
CA ASN A 733 3.95 -17.94 -7.71
C ASN A 733 3.54 -18.48 -9.09
N TYR A 734 3.37 -17.59 -10.09
CA TYR A 734 2.84 -17.98 -11.40
C TYR A 734 3.91 -17.94 -12.49
N ILE A 735 4.67 -16.84 -12.63
CA ILE A 735 5.72 -16.76 -13.66
C ILE A 735 6.96 -17.53 -13.21
N LEU A 736 7.59 -17.13 -12.09
CA LEU A 736 8.74 -17.85 -11.51
C LEU A 736 8.33 -19.19 -10.89
N GLY A 737 7.07 -19.39 -10.61
CA GLY A 737 6.49 -20.66 -10.22
C GLY A 737 6.98 -21.22 -8.88
N ILE A 738 7.48 -20.39 -7.96
CA ILE A 738 7.91 -20.82 -6.61
C ILE A 738 6.77 -20.55 -5.62
N LYS A 739 5.90 -21.54 -5.47
CA LYS A 739 4.59 -21.40 -4.83
C LYS A 739 4.47 -22.20 -3.55
N PRO A 740 4.18 -21.59 -2.39
CA PRO A 740 3.78 -22.33 -1.19
C PRO A 740 2.55 -23.21 -1.45
N ASP A 741 2.61 -24.46 -1.00
CA ASP A 741 1.52 -25.42 -1.11
C ASP A 741 1.31 -26.12 0.24
N TRP A 742 0.25 -26.91 0.34
CA TRP A 742 -0.13 -27.62 1.56
C TRP A 742 0.97 -28.55 2.06
N GLU A 743 1.61 -29.31 1.18
CA GLU A 743 2.61 -30.34 1.49
C GLU A 743 4.06 -29.83 1.42
N GLY A 744 4.30 -28.64 0.88
CA GLY A 744 5.64 -28.11 0.70
C GLY A 744 5.72 -26.92 -0.23
N LEU A 745 6.88 -26.74 -0.87
CA LEU A 745 7.10 -25.66 -1.82
C LEU A 745 6.99 -26.22 -3.25
N LYS A 746 5.92 -25.86 -3.97
CA LYS A 746 5.73 -26.29 -5.34
C LYS A 746 6.56 -25.45 -6.30
N VAL A 747 7.25 -26.09 -7.26
CA VAL A 747 8.00 -25.42 -8.32
C VAL A 747 7.39 -25.77 -9.68
N ASP A 748 6.73 -24.79 -10.30
CA ASP A 748 5.98 -24.94 -11.57
C ASP A 748 6.11 -23.65 -12.40
N PRO A 749 7.31 -23.34 -12.95
CA PRO A 749 7.55 -22.13 -13.72
C PRO A 749 6.72 -22.06 -15.01
N CYS A 750 6.27 -20.81 -15.33
CA CYS A 750 5.73 -20.50 -16.65
C CYS A 750 6.41 -19.21 -17.16
N ILE A 751 7.55 -19.36 -17.81
CA ILE A 751 8.49 -18.30 -18.15
C ILE A 751 8.58 -18.08 -19.67
N PRO A 752 9.15 -16.97 -20.14
CA PRO A 752 9.47 -16.81 -21.56
C PRO A 752 10.36 -17.96 -22.08
N HIS A 753 10.01 -18.50 -23.24
CA HIS A 753 10.78 -19.58 -23.87
C HIS A 753 12.24 -19.19 -24.12
N THR A 754 12.53 -17.89 -24.25
CA THR A 754 13.87 -17.36 -24.50
C THR A 754 14.79 -17.34 -23.26
N TRP A 755 14.26 -17.64 -22.07
CA TRP A 755 15.08 -17.68 -20.87
C TRP A 755 15.79 -19.03 -20.73
N ASP A 756 17.11 -18.98 -20.52
CA ASP A 756 17.92 -20.18 -20.23
C ASP A 756 17.68 -20.71 -18.81
N GLY A 757 17.25 -19.83 -17.89
CA GLY A 757 17.00 -20.15 -16.49
C GLY A 757 17.17 -18.95 -15.56
N TYR A 758 17.06 -19.21 -14.26
CA TYR A 758 17.25 -18.24 -13.18
C TYR A 758 17.46 -18.96 -11.85
N GLN A 759 17.78 -18.25 -10.78
CA GLN A 759 17.93 -18.81 -9.44
C GLN A 759 17.08 -18.06 -8.42
N VAL A 760 16.56 -18.79 -7.43
CA VAL A 760 15.83 -18.22 -6.31
C VAL A 760 16.34 -18.78 -4.99
N SER A 761 16.70 -17.91 -4.04
CA SER A 761 16.90 -18.29 -2.66
C SER A 761 15.62 -18.00 -1.90
N ARG A 762 14.99 -19.04 -1.31
CA ARG A 762 13.69 -18.96 -0.65
C ARG A 762 13.74 -19.54 0.76
N ARG A 763 13.48 -18.72 1.79
CA ARG A 763 13.24 -19.21 3.14
C ARG A 763 11.81 -19.72 3.26
N PHE A 764 11.63 -20.96 3.65
CA PHE A 764 10.31 -21.58 3.75
C PHE A 764 10.27 -22.61 4.87
N ARG A 765 9.31 -22.51 5.78
CA ARG A 765 9.04 -23.43 6.89
C ARG A 765 10.31 -23.96 7.59
N GLY A 766 11.20 -23.03 7.98
CA GLY A 766 12.40 -23.35 8.79
C GLY A 766 13.62 -23.87 8.02
N ALA A 767 13.62 -23.81 6.69
CA ALA A 767 14.79 -24.11 5.85
C ALA A 767 14.97 -23.04 4.76
N THR A 768 16.13 -23.04 4.09
CA THR A 768 16.38 -22.22 2.90
C THR A 768 16.52 -23.15 1.69
N TYR A 769 15.85 -22.81 0.60
CA TYR A 769 15.92 -23.54 -0.67
C TYR A 769 16.68 -22.68 -1.69
N ALA A 770 17.84 -23.13 -2.12
CA ALA A 770 18.61 -22.53 -3.22
C ALA A 770 18.21 -23.25 -4.51
N ILE A 771 17.26 -22.63 -5.23
CA ILE A 771 16.58 -23.24 -6.38
C ILE A 771 17.18 -22.71 -7.66
N ALA A 772 17.73 -23.57 -8.50
CA ALA A 772 18.18 -23.29 -9.85
C ALA A 772 17.17 -23.86 -10.86
N ILE A 773 16.63 -23.00 -11.71
CA ILE A 773 15.77 -23.38 -12.83
C ILE A 773 16.63 -23.39 -14.09
N GLU A 774 16.61 -24.50 -14.83
CA GLU A 774 17.30 -24.71 -16.10
C GLU A 774 16.30 -24.97 -17.22
N ASN A 775 16.39 -24.24 -18.33
CA ASN A 775 15.47 -24.38 -19.47
C ASN A 775 16.20 -24.73 -20.77
N PRO A 776 16.87 -25.90 -20.83
CA PRO A 776 17.64 -26.31 -22.03
C PRO A 776 16.76 -26.59 -23.23
N SER A 777 15.46 -26.81 -23.03
CA SER A 777 14.50 -27.10 -24.10
C SER A 777 13.81 -25.85 -24.63
N HIS A 778 14.07 -24.67 -24.03
CA HIS A 778 13.42 -23.39 -24.38
C HIS A 778 11.90 -23.49 -24.46
N VAL A 779 11.30 -24.08 -23.41
CA VAL A 779 9.85 -24.20 -23.26
C VAL A 779 9.31 -23.13 -22.29
N CYS A 780 8.06 -22.70 -22.46
CA CYS A 780 7.42 -21.82 -21.49
C CYS A 780 7.11 -22.52 -20.20
N ARG A 781 6.71 -23.80 -20.23
CA ARG A 781 6.25 -24.56 -19.08
C ARG A 781 6.57 -26.04 -19.21
N GLY A 782 6.61 -26.74 -18.09
CA GLY A 782 6.79 -28.17 -18.00
C GLY A 782 8.02 -28.54 -17.18
N VAL A 783 7.82 -29.12 -16.00
CA VAL A 783 8.90 -29.62 -15.14
C VAL A 783 9.18 -31.07 -15.52
N LYS A 784 10.36 -31.32 -16.07
CA LYS A 784 10.81 -32.65 -16.48
C LYS A 784 11.48 -33.41 -15.34
N GLN A 785 12.29 -32.73 -14.53
CA GLN A 785 13.03 -33.33 -13.43
C GLN A 785 13.26 -32.32 -12.30
N VAL A 786 13.19 -32.82 -11.07
CA VAL A 786 13.58 -32.07 -9.86
C VAL A 786 14.58 -32.92 -9.08
N THR A 787 15.69 -32.29 -8.66
CA THR A 787 16.63 -32.88 -7.73
C THR A 787 16.77 -32.00 -6.47
N VAL A 788 16.87 -32.63 -5.31
CA VAL A 788 17.11 -31.96 -4.03
C VAL A 788 18.35 -32.59 -3.40
N ASP A 789 19.38 -31.80 -3.12
CA ASP A 789 20.69 -32.24 -2.62
C ASP A 789 21.30 -33.39 -3.45
N GLY A 790 21.14 -33.31 -4.77
CA GLY A 790 21.63 -34.30 -5.74
C GLY A 790 20.76 -35.54 -5.88
N GLN A 791 19.63 -35.67 -5.17
CA GLN A 791 18.72 -36.80 -5.29
C GLN A 791 17.45 -36.39 -6.04
N ALA A 792 17.06 -37.18 -7.05
CA ALA A 792 15.83 -36.96 -7.78
C ALA A 792 14.60 -37.23 -6.88
N ILE A 793 13.60 -36.35 -6.98
CA ILE A 793 12.31 -36.50 -6.29
C ILE A 793 11.20 -36.76 -7.32
N ALA A 794 10.11 -37.39 -6.86
CA ALA A 794 8.91 -37.56 -7.66
C ALA A 794 8.06 -36.28 -7.63
N GLY A 795 7.63 -35.81 -8.82
CA GLY A 795 6.83 -34.59 -8.92
C GLY A 795 7.64 -33.30 -8.74
N ASN A 796 6.96 -32.21 -8.42
CA ASN A 796 7.54 -30.86 -8.34
C ASN A 796 7.21 -30.12 -7.01
N VAL A 797 6.84 -30.86 -5.96
CA VAL A 797 6.64 -30.32 -4.61
C VAL A 797 7.86 -30.69 -3.76
N LEU A 798 8.61 -29.67 -3.34
CA LEU A 798 9.78 -29.84 -2.50
C LEU A 798 9.35 -30.20 -1.06
N PRO A 799 10.02 -31.16 -0.41
CA PRO A 799 9.69 -31.55 0.96
C PRO A 799 10.02 -30.42 1.95
N VAL A 800 9.34 -30.40 3.10
CA VAL A 800 9.63 -29.49 4.21
C VAL A 800 10.71 -30.11 5.10
N PHE A 801 11.88 -29.47 5.21
CA PHE A 801 13.00 -29.98 6.01
C PHE A 801 12.99 -29.46 7.46
N ALA A 802 12.66 -28.17 7.67
CA ALA A 802 12.57 -27.50 8.98
C ALA A 802 13.85 -27.66 9.87
N ASP A 803 15.04 -27.76 9.24
CA ASP A 803 16.31 -28.07 9.89
C ASP A 803 17.29 -26.90 9.96
N GLY A 804 16.86 -25.70 9.54
CA GLY A 804 17.68 -24.49 9.53
C GLY A 804 18.76 -24.44 8.45
N LYS A 805 18.86 -25.45 7.58
CA LYS A 805 19.91 -25.54 6.57
C LYS A 805 19.47 -24.99 5.21
N THR A 806 20.45 -24.92 4.30
CA THR A 806 20.21 -24.61 2.89
C THR A 806 20.25 -25.88 2.06
N HIS A 807 19.16 -26.16 1.34
CA HIS A 807 19.02 -27.28 0.43
C HIS A 807 19.20 -26.83 -1.02
N GLN A 808 20.03 -27.54 -1.77
CA GLN A 808 20.29 -27.26 -3.20
C GLN A 808 19.22 -27.94 -4.04
N VAL A 809 18.49 -27.16 -4.83
CA VAL A 809 17.42 -27.66 -5.70
C VAL A 809 17.76 -27.31 -7.15
N THR A 810 17.68 -28.32 -8.02
CA THR A 810 17.77 -28.10 -9.49
C THR A 810 16.48 -28.57 -10.12
N VAL A 811 15.88 -27.73 -10.96
CA VAL A 811 14.67 -28.00 -11.71
C VAL A 811 14.94 -27.82 -13.19
N THR A 812 14.79 -28.88 -13.96
CA THR A 812 14.97 -28.87 -15.41
C THR A 812 13.62 -28.84 -16.09
N LEU A 813 13.40 -27.87 -16.98
CA LEU A 813 12.21 -27.74 -17.82
C LEU A 813 12.36 -28.53 -19.13
N GLY A 814 11.25 -29.07 -19.70
CA GLY A 814 11.30 -29.78 -20.97
C GLY A 814 10.09 -30.68 -21.25
#